data_004883f87ad9de2f66aba01b633f08a6
#
_entry.id   004883f87ad9de2f66aba01b633f08a6
#
_cell.length_a   1.000
_cell.length_b   1.000
_cell.length_c   1.000
_cell.angle_alpha   90.00
_cell.angle_beta   90.00
_cell.angle_gamma   90.00
#
_symmetry.space_group_name_H-M   'P 1'
#
loop_
_entity.id
_entity.type
_entity.pdbx_description
1 polymer ?
#
loop_
_entity_poly.entity_id
_entity_poly.type
_entity_poly.pdbx_seq_one_letter_code
_entity_poly.pdbx_strand_id
1 'polypeptide(L)'
;MSDESYDPGSSFSLQGLLCFLTYPPDLYLCPTNKYMDTTVDTARQLGLTPDEFEAIVKVLNRTPNFAELAAYSVMWSEHCSYKNSIRWLKTLPREGGKLLIKAGEENAGLADIGDGMGVVFKIESHNHPSAIEPFQGAATGVGGIHRDIFTMGARPVAALNSLRFGNLADPKTQHLLSGVVHGIGHYGNCFGVPTVGGEIYFESCYHTNPLVNAMSVGIVEVGKTISATAEGVGNPVFIVGSATGKDGIGGASFASADITEDSAQDLPAVQVGDPFQEKKLLEACLEVIPTGALVGMQDMGAAGIICSTAETSAKGGVGMRINLDKVPRRQQHMKAWELLLSESQERMLMIVKKGREDEVLKVFEKWDLPCSEIGEVTDDGLLRFYMNGSLEAELPAESLVLGGGAPVYERTYKQPAYFEKITEFSPDSVPVPDDLRPVAEKLVALPNIASKRWIYQQYDSMVGTANTSTNAPSDAAVVWVRGTRKALAMTTDCNSRYVHADPYKGCMIAVSEAARNIVCSGGEPLGVTNCLNFGNPYDPEVYYQFVHAIRGMGDACTRFNTPVTGGNVSFYNQNPDGAVYPTPTIGMVGLLADVDRRMTLDFRSEGNVICLIGEMTDDIGSSEYLHKLCGVEYSPAPHFDIDAELRLQNAVSALIAGGAILSAHDVSEGGLFVTLLESAMPRDLGFDVRMPDGGPRKDAFWFGESQSRVVVTVRDEAGYAALGQFLDDKDVPYRMIGRVTGSQVLVDGTDWGHVAGWKHRYDTAIEGHLQSCQSE
;
A
#
# COMPACT_ATOMS: atom_id res chain seq x y z
N MET A 1 43.06 14.02 41.79
CA MET A 1 43.70 12.88 42.43
C MET A 1 42.69 11.77 42.35
N SER A 2 42.80 10.75 41.48
CA SER A 2 43.91 10.01 40.89
C SER A 2 43.58 9.64 39.43
N ASP A 3 44.63 9.70 38.61
CA ASP A 3 44.70 9.14 37.26
C ASP A 3 44.31 7.66 37.20
N GLU A 4 43.51 7.25 36.24
CA GLU A 4 43.57 5.91 35.67
C GLU A 4 43.72 6.02 34.15
N SER A 5 44.84 5.52 33.70
CA SER A 5 45.39 5.49 32.36
C SER A 5 44.57 4.63 31.42
N TYR A 6 44.27 5.16 30.25
CA TYR A 6 43.74 4.44 29.08
C TYR A 6 44.86 3.60 28.45
N ASP A 7 44.67 2.28 28.41
CA ASP A 7 45.53 1.33 27.70
C ASP A 7 45.02 1.12 26.26
N PRO A 8 45.77 1.48 25.21
CA PRO A 8 45.40 1.26 23.82
C PRO A 8 46.04 -0.04 23.30
N GLY A 9 45.50 -1.20 23.70
CA GLY A 9 46.12 -2.49 23.35
C GLY A 9 45.14 -3.66 23.21
N SER A 10 43.99 -3.51 22.56
CA SER A 10 43.25 -4.67 22.05
C SER A 10 43.07 -4.58 20.56
N SER A 11 44.01 -5.24 19.85
CA SER A 11 43.90 -5.54 18.42
C SER A 11 42.69 -6.41 18.17
N PHE A 12 41.59 -5.84 17.64
CA PHE A 12 40.55 -6.61 16.99
C PHE A 12 41.14 -7.20 15.70
N SER A 13 41.30 -8.52 15.68
CA SER A 13 41.80 -9.23 14.53
C SER A 13 40.71 -9.19 13.42
N LEU A 14 41.05 -8.62 12.28
CA LEU A 14 40.34 -8.57 11.03
C LEU A 14 40.24 -9.96 10.34
N GLN A 15 40.03 -11.05 11.08
CA GLN A 15 39.96 -12.41 10.54
C GLN A 15 38.55 -13.02 10.50
N GLY A 16 37.52 -12.22 10.80
CA GLY A 16 36.12 -12.67 10.78
C GLY A 16 35.29 -12.28 9.56
N LEU A 17 35.85 -11.59 8.55
CA LEU A 17 35.05 -11.00 7.45
C LEU A 17 35.46 -11.49 6.05
N LEU A 18 35.90 -12.75 5.91
CA LEU A 18 36.18 -13.36 4.60
C LEU A 18 35.73 -14.83 4.57
N CYS A 19 34.47 -15.07 4.94
CA CYS A 19 33.74 -16.21 4.40
C CYS A 19 32.95 -15.72 3.20
N PHE A 20 33.64 -15.42 2.10
CA PHE A 20 33.05 -15.50 0.79
C PHE A 20 32.75 -16.98 0.57
N LEU A 21 31.49 -17.36 0.72
CA LEU A 21 30.97 -18.61 0.20
C LEU A 21 31.32 -18.65 -1.29
N THR A 22 32.30 -19.45 -1.65
CA THR A 22 32.52 -19.89 -3.03
C THR A 22 31.32 -20.76 -3.37
N TYR A 23 30.28 -20.18 -3.95
CA TYR A 23 29.19 -20.90 -4.59
C TYR A 23 29.80 -21.69 -5.77
N PRO A 24 29.38 -22.95 -5.96
CA PRO A 24 29.76 -23.66 -7.15
C PRO A 24 29.22 -22.89 -8.38
N PRO A 25 30.06 -22.71 -9.43
CA PRO A 25 29.71 -21.87 -10.59
C PRO A 25 28.65 -22.46 -11.52
N ASP A 26 27.99 -23.55 -11.18
CA ASP A 26 27.23 -24.37 -12.15
C ASP A 26 25.71 -24.29 -12.03
N LEU A 27 25.15 -23.41 -11.20
CA LEU A 27 23.66 -23.27 -11.03
C LEU A 27 23.04 -22.08 -11.79
N TYR A 28 23.82 -21.29 -12.49
CA TYR A 28 23.26 -20.42 -13.52
C TYR A 28 23.17 -21.25 -14.80
N LEU A 29 21.96 -21.57 -15.23
CA LEU A 29 21.68 -22.00 -16.61
C LEU A 29 22.10 -20.87 -17.57
N CYS A 30 23.38 -20.73 -17.78
CA CYS A 30 23.98 -19.79 -18.68
C CYS A 30 24.39 -20.55 -19.96
N PRO A 31 23.57 -20.52 -21.00
CA PRO A 31 24.01 -21.06 -22.25
C PRO A 31 25.19 -20.22 -22.76
N THR A 32 26.35 -20.83 -22.89
CA THR A 32 27.54 -20.22 -23.47
C THR A 32 27.41 -20.00 -24.98
N ASN A 33 26.24 -20.29 -25.56
CA ASN A 33 26.04 -20.25 -27.00
C ASN A 33 25.04 -19.13 -27.40
N LYS A 34 25.41 -18.30 -28.34
CA LYS A 34 24.67 -17.18 -28.91
C LYS A 34 23.34 -17.57 -29.61
N TYR A 35 23.14 -18.87 -29.81
CA TYR A 35 21.99 -19.49 -30.49
C TYR A 35 21.53 -20.73 -29.73
N MET A 36 20.82 -20.51 -28.62
CA MET A 36 19.93 -21.57 -28.12
C MET A 36 18.64 -21.52 -28.93
N ASP A 37 18.27 -22.63 -29.54
CA ASP A 37 16.94 -22.82 -30.07
C ASP A 37 15.95 -22.70 -28.90
N THR A 38 15.13 -21.67 -28.89
CA THR A 38 14.09 -21.52 -27.89
C THR A 38 12.97 -22.53 -28.16
N THR A 39 12.59 -23.26 -27.14
CA THR A 39 11.63 -24.35 -27.21
C THR A 39 10.48 -24.07 -26.22
N VAL A 40 9.42 -24.87 -26.29
CA VAL A 40 8.35 -24.87 -25.28
C VAL A 40 8.91 -25.12 -23.86
N ASP A 41 9.96 -25.95 -23.74
CA ASP A 41 10.58 -26.22 -22.43
C ASP A 41 11.35 -25.01 -21.92
N THR A 42 12.03 -24.27 -22.80
CA THR A 42 12.65 -22.99 -22.46
C THR A 42 11.59 -21.98 -22.00
N ALA A 43 10.43 -21.93 -22.66
CA ALA A 43 9.33 -21.06 -22.29
C ALA A 43 8.77 -21.42 -20.90
N ARG A 44 8.58 -22.72 -20.61
CA ARG A 44 8.16 -23.18 -19.28
C ARG A 44 9.14 -22.80 -18.17
N GLN A 45 10.44 -22.92 -18.41
CA GLN A 45 11.47 -22.49 -17.46
C GLN A 45 11.42 -20.99 -17.17
N LEU A 46 10.94 -20.20 -18.12
CA LEU A 46 10.72 -18.75 -17.97
C LEU A 46 9.31 -18.40 -17.47
N GLY A 47 8.48 -19.38 -17.05
CA GLY A 47 7.14 -19.15 -16.49
C GLY A 47 6.03 -18.96 -17.54
N LEU A 48 6.30 -19.19 -18.82
CA LEU A 48 5.30 -19.14 -19.89
C LEU A 48 4.63 -20.50 -20.10
N THR A 49 3.33 -20.48 -20.40
CA THR A 49 2.61 -21.69 -20.80
C THR A 49 2.91 -22.10 -22.25
N PRO A 50 2.66 -23.36 -22.65
CA PRO A 50 2.77 -23.77 -24.06
C PRO A 50 1.93 -22.93 -25.01
N ASP A 51 0.70 -22.60 -24.63
CA ASP A 51 -0.21 -21.79 -25.43
C ASP A 51 0.30 -20.35 -25.61
N GLU A 52 0.90 -19.79 -24.56
CA GLU A 52 1.56 -18.47 -24.61
C GLU A 52 2.78 -18.51 -25.56
N PHE A 53 3.59 -19.57 -25.52
CA PHE A 53 4.69 -19.73 -26.47
C PHE A 53 4.22 -19.79 -27.93
N GLU A 54 3.16 -20.57 -28.21
CA GLU A 54 2.56 -20.63 -29.55
C GLU A 54 2.01 -19.26 -29.99
N ALA A 55 1.39 -18.52 -29.08
CA ALA A 55 0.92 -17.16 -29.34
C ALA A 55 2.08 -16.21 -29.69
N ILE A 56 3.20 -16.29 -28.97
CA ILE A 56 4.41 -15.51 -29.26
C ILE A 56 4.98 -15.83 -30.64
N VAL A 57 5.09 -17.13 -30.99
CA VAL A 57 5.55 -17.57 -32.31
C VAL A 57 4.65 -17.01 -33.42
N LYS A 58 3.32 -16.99 -33.19
CA LYS A 58 2.36 -16.42 -34.13
C LYS A 58 2.50 -14.91 -34.27
N VAL A 59 2.69 -14.18 -33.16
CA VAL A 59 2.88 -12.73 -33.16
C VAL A 59 4.14 -12.35 -33.94
N LEU A 60 5.25 -13.05 -33.69
CA LEU A 60 6.53 -12.78 -34.35
C LEU A 60 6.63 -13.37 -35.75
N ASN A 61 5.70 -14.27 -36.14
CA ASN A 61 5.77 -15.08 -37.38
C ASN A 61 7.10 -15.85 -37.55
N ARG A 62 7.74 -16.18 -36.45
CA ARG A 62 9.00 -16.95 -36.31
C ARG A 62 9.20 -17.41 -34.88
N THR A 63 10.09 -18.36 -34.68
CA THR A 63 10.54 -18.70 -33.33
C THR A 63 11.28 -17.49 -32.70
N PRO A 64 10.91 -17.07 -31.45
CA PRO A 64 11.64 -16.01 -30.75
C PRO A 64 13.09 -16.45 -30.44
N ASN A 65 14.01 -15.53 -30.38
CA ASN A 65 15.29 -15.79 -29.75
C ASN A 65 15.18 -15.71 -28.21
N PHE A 66 16.25 -16.03 -27.48
CA PHE A 66 16.18 -16.05 -26.01
C PHE A 66 15.85 -14.69 -25.38
N ALA A 67 16.43 -13.60 -25.90
CA ALA A 67 16.17 -12.26 -25.37
C ALA A 67 14.71 -11.82 -25.60
N GLU A 68 14.14 -12.17 -26.74
CA GLU A 68 12.72 -11.93 -27.06
C GLU A 68 11.80 -12.78 -26.18
N LEU A 69 12.09 -14.07 -26.02
CA LEU A 69 11.29 -14.95 -25.18
C LEU A 69 11.34 -14.50 -23.71
N ALA A 70 12.50 -14.09 -23.21
CA ALA A 70 12.67 -13.55 -21.87
C ALA A 70 11.91 -12.22 -21.68
N ALA A 71 11.89 -11.35 -22.70
CA ALA A 71 11.09 -10.13 -22.68
C ALA A 71 9.58 -10.44 -22.57
N TYR A 72 9.07 -11.37 -23.36
CA TYR A 72 7.67 -11.81 -23.23
C TYR A 72 7.37 -12.44 -21.88
N SER A 73 8.30 -13.21 -21.31
CA SER A 73 8.07 -13.90 -20.02
C SER A 73 7.79 -12.91 -18.88
N VAL A 74 8.50 -11.80 -18.81
CA VAL A 74 8.26 -10.77 -17.80
C VAL A 74 7.07 -9.89 -18.15
N MET A 75 6.92 -9.48 -19.41
CA MET A 75 5.78 -8.62 -19.83
C MET A 75 4.43 -9.34 -19.81
N TRP A 76 4.40 -10.67 -20.01
CA TRP A 76 3.20 -11.51 -19.91
C TRP A 76 3.08 -12.22 -18.55
N SER A 77 3.93 -11.88 -17.57
CA SER A 77 3.71 -12.28 -16.17
C SER A 77 2.40 -11.70 -15.65
N GLU A 78 1.82 -12.27 -14.59
CA GLU A 78 0.63 -11.68 -13.96
C GLU A 78 0.89 -10.26 -13.46
N HIS A 79 2.08 -10.03 -12.93
CA HIS A 79 2.48 -8.74 -12.38
C HIS A 79 2.42 -7.60 -13.42
N CYS A 80 2.91 -7.83 -14.65
CA CYS A 80 2.92 -6.80 -15.70
C CYS A 80 1.64 -6.80 -16.55
N SER A 81 1.05 -7.96 -16.82
CA SER A 81 -0.04 -8.09 -17.80
C SER A 81 -1.44 -8.10 -17.20
N TYR A 82 -1.56 -8.33 -15.87
CA TYR A 82 -2.86 -8.50 -15.21
C TYR A 82 -3.75 -9.55 -15.89
N LYS A 83 -3.13 -10.60 -16.48
CA LYS A 83 -3.83 -11.57 -17.36
C LYS A 83 -4.97 -12.33 -16.68
N ASN A 84 -4.93 -12.50 -15.35
CA ASN A 84 -6.00 -13.13 -14.59
C ASN A 84 -6.97 -12.14 -13.94
N SER A 85 -6.66 -10.86 -13.86
CA SER A 85 -7.39 -9.88 -13.05
C SER A 85 -8.08 -8.78 -13.87
N ILE A 86 -7.50 -8.36 -14.99
CA ILE A 86 -7.93 -7.18 -15.76
C ILE A 86 -9.41 -7.17 -16.14
N ARG A 87 -10.00 -8.35 -16.41
CA ARG A 87 -11.42 -8.47 -16.75
C ARG A 87 -12.31 -7.89 -15.64
N TRP A 88 -11.97 -8.16 -14.38
CA TRP A 88 -12.71 -7.70 -13.21
C TRP A 88 -12.34 -6.27 -12.83
N LEU A 89 -11.06 -5.89 -12.93
CA LEU A 89 -10.63 -4.53 -12.67
C LEU A 89 -11.34 -3.50 -13.56
N LYS A 90 -11.67 -3.87 -14.82
CA LYS A 90 -12.44 -3.03 -15.75
C LYS A 90 -13.87 -2.77 -15.30
N THR A 91 -14.41 -3.50 -14.32
CA THR A 91 -15.75 -3.28 -13.77
C THR A 91 -15.81 -2.22 -12.68
N LEU A 92 -14.65 -1.83 -12.11
CA LEU A 92 -14.57 -0.77 -11.11
C LEU A 92 -14.94 0.60 -11.71
N PRO A 93 -15.54 1.52 -10.93
CA PRO A 93 -15.75 2.91 -11.36
C PRO A 93 -14.38 3.61 -11.49
N ARG A 94 -14.00 3.98 -12.71
CA ARG A 94 -12.66 4.50 -13.06
C ARG A 94 -12.67 5.96 -13.51
N GLU A 95 -13.81 6.61 -13.44
CA GLU A 95 -14.00 8.01 -13.85
C GLU A 95 -15.10 8.65 -13.00
N GLY A 96 -15.12 9.95 -12.94
CA GLY A 96 -16.12 10.70 -12.17
C GLY A 96 -15.51 11.38 -10.93
N GLY A 97 -16.36 11.87 -10.04
CA GLY A 97 -15.92 12.64 -8.88
C GLY A 97 -15.04 13.83 -9.29
N LYS A 98 -13.89 13.97 -8.65
CA LYS A 98 -12.88 15.01 -8.94
C LYS A 98 -11.68 14.48 -9.73
N LEU A 99 -11.77 13.27 -10.32
CA LEU A 99 -10.67 12.71 -11.12
C LEU A 99 -10.44 13.53 -12.40
N LEU A 100 -9.18 13.80 -12.69
CA LEU A 100 -8.72 14.48 -13.90
C LEU A 100 -8.21 13.51 -14.96
N ILE A 101 -7.88 12.27 -14.57
CA ILE A 101 -7.35 11.21 -15.43
C ILE A 101 -8.08 9.90 -15.07
N LYS A 102 -8.46 9.11 -16.08
CA LYS A 102 -9.05 7.79 -15.86
C LYS A 102 -8.01 6.79 -15.35
N ALA A 103 -8.45 5.87 -14.51
CA ALA A 103 -7.57 4.81 -14.03
C ALA A 103 -6.92 4.02 -15.18
N GLY A 104 -5.61 3.86 -15.12
CA GLY A 104 -4.79 3.14 -16.09
C GLY A 104 -4.38 3.94 -17.32
N GLU A 105 -4.65 5.25 -17.37
CA GLU A 105 -4.12 6.13 -18.42
C GLU A 105 -2.71 6.63 -18.13
N GLU A 106 -2.36 6.78 -16.86
CA GLU A 106 -1.04 7.22 -16.38
C GLU A 106 -0.56 6.35 -15.21
N ASN A 107 0.68 6.57 -14.76
CA ASN A 107 1.32 5.76 -13.70
C ASN A 107 0.61 5.83 -12.35
N ALA A 108 -0.03 6.96 -12.04
CA ALA A 108 -0.80 7.14 -10.80
C ALA A 108 -2.08 7.92 -11.05
N GLY A 109 -3.02 7.87 -10.09
CA GLY A 109 -4.25 8.64 -10.15
C GLY A 109 -4.03 10.13 -9.91
N LEU A 110 -4.83 10.97 -10.57
CA LEU A 110 -4.80 12.42 -10.40
C LEU A 110 -6.20 12.96 -10.11
N ALA A 111 -6.38 13.67 -9.01
CA ALA A 111 -7.64 14.32 -8.65
C ALA A 111 -7.46 15.83 -8.46
N ASP A 112 -8.49 16.61 -8.82
CA ASP A 112 -8.52 18.05 -8.63
C ASP A 112 -8.75 18.42 -7.15
N ILE A 113 -7.87 19.25 -6.60
CA ILE A 113 -8.02 19.83 -5.27
C ILE A 113 -8.33 21.33 -5.31
N GLY A 114 -8.60 21.89 -6.52
CA GLY A 114 -8.91 23.30 -6.75
C GLY A 114 -7.67 24.19 -6.74
N ASP A 115 -7.87 25.47 -7.05
CA ASP A 115 -6.81 26.49 -7.18
C ASP A 115 -5.73 26.14 -8.24
N GLY A 116 -6.08 25.33 -9.24
CA GLY A 116 -5.16 24.85 -10.26
C GLY A 116 -4.16 23.79 -9.77
N MET A 117 -4.45 23.14 -8.64
CA MET A 117 -3.62 22.09 -8.05
C MET A 117 -4.31 20.73 -8.15
N GLY A 118 -3.52 19.70 -8.31
CA GLY A 118 -3.96 18.30 -8.28
C GLY A 118 -3.19 17.49 -7.25
N VAL A 119 -3.84 16.43 -6.73
CA VAL A 119 -3.20 15.40 -5.92
C VAL A 119 -3.00 14.15 -6.74
N VAL A 120 -1.77 13.62 -6.73
CA VAL A 120 -1.38 12.37 -7.38
C VAL A 120 -1.14 11.33 -6.29
N PHE A 121 -1.71 10.14 -6.42
CA PHE A 121 -1.55 9.10 -5.40
C PHE A 121 -1.67 7.70 -5.98
N LYS A 122 -0.93 6.77 -5.39
CA LYS A 122 -0.93 5.34 -5.73
C LYS A 122 -0.47 4.50 -4.55
N ILE A 123 -0.94 3.25 -4.48
CA ILE A 123 -0.46 2.22 -3.56
C ILE A 123 -0.05 0.99 -4.36
N GLU A 124 1.07 0.37 -3.98
CA GLU A 124 1.55 -0.88 -4.57
C GLU A 124 2.10 -1.85 -3.53
N SER A 125 2.12 -3.14 -3.90
CA SER A 125 2.69 -4.21 -3.09
C SER A 125 4.16 -4.47 -3.44
N HIS A 126 4.93 -4.82 -2.40
CA HIS A 126 6.29 -5.34 -2.54
C HIS A 126 6.49 -6.57 -1.63
N ASN A 127 5.54 -7.53 -1.71
CA ASN A 127 5.40 -8.66 -0.79
C ASN A 127 6.51 -9.70 -0.97
N HIS A 128 6.63 -10.28 -2.16
CA HIS A 128 7.58 -11.36 -2.47
C HIS A 128 9.04 -10.97 -2.19
N PRO A 129 9.53 -9.81 -2.65
CA PRO A 129 10.88 -9.36 -2.31
C PRO A 129 11.09 -9.20 -0.80
N SER A 130 10.08 -8.71 -0.07
CA SER A 130 10.15 -8.51 1.38
C SER A 130 10.11 -9.82 2.18
N ALA A 131 9.56 -10.89 1.62
CA ALA A 131 9.58 -12.23 2.23
C ALA A 131 11.00 -12.85 2.24
N ILE A 132 11.81 -12.53 1.22
CA ILE A 132 13.18 -13.05 1.05
C ILE A 132 14.20 -12.14 1.73
N GLU A 133 14.19 -10.85 1.39
CA GLU A 133 15.09 -9.83 1.92
C GLU A 133 14.28 -8.64 2.44
N PRO A 134 13.80 -8.70 3.69
CA PRO A 134 12.81 -7.76 4.20
C PRO A 134 13.26 -6.31 4.19
N PHE A 135 14.55 -6.03 4.42
CA PHE A 135 15.08 -4.68 4.39
C PHE A 135 15.07 -4.10 2.97
N GLN A 136 15.69 -4.79 2.02
CA GLN A 136 15.78 -4.30 0.63
C GLN A 136 14.42 -4.33 -0.06
N GLY A 137 13.63 -5.39 0.15
CA GLY A 137 12.30 -5.51 -0.41
C GLY A 137 11.39 -4.36 0.00
N ALA A 138 11.37 -4.01 1.29
CA ALA A 138 10.56 -2.89 1.77
C ALA A 138 11.12 -1.52 1.34
N ALA A 139 12.44 -1.35 1.35
CA ALA A 139 13.11 -0.12 0.92
C ALA A 139 12.79 0.20 -0.54
N THR A 140 12.93 -0.78 -1.43
CA THR A 140 12.65 -0.61 -2.87
C THR A 140 11.17 -0.46 -3.19
N GLY A 141 10.28 -1.03 -2.36
CA GLY A 141 8.85 -0.76 -2.43
C GLY A 141 8.51 0.71 -2.18
N VAL A 142 9.14 1.34 -1.18
CA VAL A 142 9.00 2.79 -0.91
C VAL A 142 9.57 3.62 -2.07
N GLY A 143 10.73 3.25 -2.59
CA GLY A 143 11.33 3.94 -3.74
C GLY A 143 10.44 3.87 -4.97
N GLY A 144 9.99 2.67 -5.36
CA GLY A 144 9.14 2.46 -6.53
C GLY A 144 7.87 3.29 -6.50
N ILE A 145 7.16 3.30 -5.37
CA ILE A 145 5.90 4.06 -5.29
C ILE A 145 6.12 5.58 -5.35
N HIS A 146 7.25 6.09 -4.86
CA HIS A 146 7.58 7.51 -5.01
C HIS A 146 7.92 7.86 -6.47
N ARG A 147 8.58 6.96 -7.21
CA ARG A 147 8.88 7.15 -8.64
C ARG A 147 7.62 7.31 -9.47
N ASP A 148 6.60 6.49 -9.25
CA ASP A 148 5.30 6.65 -9.93
C ASP A 148 4.72 8.05 -9.79
N ILE A 149 4.85 8.64 -8.59
CA ILE A 149 4.32 9.97 -8.31
C ILE A 149 5.11 11.04 -9.08
N PHE A 150 6.45 11.03 -8.99
CA PHE A 150 7.21 12.07 -9.66
C PHE A 150 7.43 11.84 -11.16
N THR A 151 7.19 10.61 -11.66
CA THR A 151 7.07 10.35 -13.10
C THR A 151 5.99 11.21 -13.75
N MET A 152 4.91 11.50 -13.01
CA MET A 152 3.84 12.41 -13.47
C MET A 152 4.14 13.89 -13.24
N GLY A 153 5.32 14.24 -12.72
CA GLY A 153 5.68 15.63 -12.39
C GLY A 153 5.17 16.10 -11.04
N ALA A 154 4.57 15.23 -10.23
CA ALA A 154 4.12 15.57 -8.89
C ALA A 154 5.25 15.43 -7.87
N ARG A 155 5.30 16.35 -6.89
CA ARG A 155 6.22 16.24 -5.76
C ARG A 155 5.60 15.37 -4.67
N PRO A 156 6.19 14.24 -4.30
CA PRO A 156 5.75 13.45 -3.13
C PRO A 156 5.79 14.29 -1.85
N VAL A 157 4.73 14.24 -1.06
CA VAL A 157 4.56 15.01 0.19
C VAL A 157 4.17 14.14 1.39
N ALA A 158 3.75 12.90 1.16
CA ALA A 158 3.40 11.96 2.21
C ALA A 158 3.55 10.51 1.74
N ALA A 159 3.88 9.62 2.67
CA ALA A 159 3.90 8.17 2.52
C ALA A 159 3.04 7.52 3.60
N LEU A 160 2.42 6.39 3.27
CA LEU A 160 1.72 5.49 4.17
C LEU A 160 2.09 4.04 3.83
N ASN A 161 1.86 3.13 4.78
CA ASN A 161 2.10 1.71 4.55
C ASN A 161 0.94 0.87 5.11
N SER A 162 0.60 -0.22 4.42
CA SER A 162 -0.26 -1.27 4.96
C SER A 162 0.54 -2.55 5.05
N LEU A 163 0.73 -3.05 6.27
CA LEU A 163 1.64 -4.14 6.57
C LEU A 163 0.90 -5.32 7.20
N ARG A 164 1.28 -6.54 6.83
CA ARG A 164 0.74 -7.78 7.43
C ARG A 164 1.87 -8.74 7.73
N PHE A 165 1.85 -9.32 8.93
CA PHE A 165 2.85 -10.27 9.40
C PHE A 165 2.18 -11.44 10.12
N GLY A 166 2.93 -12.54 10.30
CA GLY A 166 2.55 -13.69 11.09
C GLY A 166 2.42 -13.39 12.59
N ASN A 167 2.37 -14.43 13.39
CA ASN A 167 2.32 -14.27 14.85
C ASN A 167 3.59 -13.60 15.38
N LEU A 168 3.44 -12.53 16.14
CA LEU A 168 4.56 -11.73 16.67
C LEU A 168 5.45 -12.52 17.67
N ALA A 169 4.97 -13.59 18.25
CA ALA A 169 5.79 -14.47 19.09
C ALA A 169 6.79 -15.33 18.28
N ASP A 170 6.65 -15.40 16.96
CA ASP A 170 7.52 -16.21 16.11
C ASP A 170 8.78 -15.44 15.71
N PRO A 171 9.98 -16.03 15.91
CA PRO A 171 11.26 -15.40 15.54
C PRO A 171 11.36 -15.01 14.05
N LYS A 172 10.79 -15.79 13.13
CA LYS A 172 10.77 -15.45 11.70
C LYS A 172 9.92 -14.20 11.45
N THR A 173 8.75 -14.11 12.08
CA THR A 173 7.89 -12.91 12.01
C THR A 173 8.61 -11.67 12.54
N GLN A 174 9.32 -11.78 13.66
CA GLN A 174 10.10 -10.68 14.23
C GLN A 174 11.23 -10.22 13.32
N HIS A 175 11.92 -11.17 12.67
CA HIS A 175 12.96 -10.86 11.69
C HIS A 175 12.36 -10.10 10.48
N LEU A 176 11.24 -10.59 9.93
CA LEU A 176 10.56 -9.95 8.81
C LEU A 176 10.07 -8.54 9.19
N LEU A 177 9.41 -8.42 10.34
CA LEU A 177 8.93 -7.13 10.86
C LEU A 177 10.06 -6.13 11.03
N SER A 178 11.14 -6.53 11.71
CA SER A 178 12.29 -5.66 11.95
C SER A 178 12.95 -5.20 10.66
N GLY A 179 13.17 -6.13 9.71
CA GLY A 179 13.76 -5.81 8.41
C GLY A 179 12.89 -4.86 7.59
N VAL A 180 11.59 -5.15 7.48
CA VAL A 180 10.62 -4.32 6.73
C VAL A 180 10.55 -2.91 7.31
N VAL A 181 10.33 -2.79 8.63
CA VAL A 181 10.22 -1.49 9.30
C VAL A 181 11.51 -0.67 9.14
N HIS A 182 12.67 -1.32 9.28
CA HIS A 182 13.96 -0.66 9.08
C HIS A 182 14.15 -0.23 7.61
N GLY A 183 13.75 -1.06 6.63
CA GLY A 183 13.83 -0.74 5.20
C GLY A 183 12.98 0.47 4.83
N ILE A 184 11.72 0.50 5.29
CA ILE A 184 10.80 1.64 5.09
C ILE A 184 11.40 2.92 5.71
N GLY A 185 11.84 2.83 6.97
CA GLY A 185 12.43 3.98 7.68
C GLY A 185 13.70 4.49 7.01
N HIS A 186 14.61 3.59 6.64
CA HIS A 186 15.85 3.95 5.96
C HIS A 186 15.59 4.69 4.66
N TYR A 187 14.73 4.13 3.80
CA TYR A 187 14.48 4.73 2.48
C TYR A 187 13.69 6.03 2.61
N GLY A 188 12.56 6.04 3.31
CA GLY A 188 11.71 7.22 3.45
C GLY A 188 12.38 8.39 4.14
N ASN A 189 13.12 8.13 5.23
CA ASN A 189 13.83 9.16 5.99
C ASN A 189 14.95 9.81 5.17
N CYS A 190 15.72 9.00 4.40
CA CYS A 190 16.79 9.49 3.55
C CYS A 190 16.27 10.21 2.30
N PHE A 191 15.22 9.67 1.67
CA PHE A 191 14.53 10.31 0.54
C PHE A 191 13.85 11.62 0.94
N GLY A 192 13.44 11.74 2.20
CA GLY A 192 12.91 12.96 2.78
C GLY A 192 11.44 13.24 2.45
N VAL A 193 10.61 12.19 2.48
CA VAL A 193 9.15 12.25 2.46
C VAL A 193 8.62 11.68 3.77
N PRO A 194 7.72 12.39 4.50
CA PRO A 194 7.25 11.93 5.79
C PRO A 194 6.35 10.71 5.64
N THR A 195 6.56 9.68 6.48
CA THR A 195 5.59 8.59 6.66
C THR A 195 4.59 9.05 7.71
N VAL A 196 3.36 9.34 7.28
CA VAL A 196 2.36 10.07 8.08
C VAL A 196 1.28 9.19 8.68
N GLY A 197 1.13 7.96 8.18
CA GLY A 197 0.09 7.03 8.60
C GLY A 197 0.32 5.63 8.07
N GLY A 198 -0.68 4.79 8.24
CA GLY A 198 -0.65 3.40 7.80
C GLY A 198 -1.28 2.47 8.82
N GLU A 199 -1.30 1.18 8.50
CA GLU A 199 -1.83 0.12 9.34
C GLU A 199 -0.89 -1.07 9.41
N ILE A 200 -1.02 -1.87 10.47
CA ILE A 200 -0.29 -3.12 10.61
C ILE A 200 -1.11 -4.14 11.38
N TYR A 201 -1.18 -5.38 10.86
CA TYR A 201 -1.88 -6.49 11.47
C TYR A 201 -0.99 -7.73 11.58
N PHE A 202 -1.32 -8.57 12.58
CA PHE A 202 -0.63 -9.82 12.88
C PHE A 202 -1.63 -10.98 12.84
N GLU A 203 -1.47 -11.86 11.84
CA GLU A 203 -2.31 -13.03 11.67
C GLU A 203 -1.48 -14.22 11.16
N SER A 204 -1.77 -15.42 11.64
CA SER A 204 -0.96 -16.63 11.36
C SER A 204 -0.81 -16.92 9.86
N CYS A 205 -1.82 -16.61 9.05
CA CYS A 205 -1.77 -16.83 7.61
C CYS A 205 -0.65 -16.06 6.87
N TYR A 206 -0.09 -15.01 7.48
CA TYR A 206 1.02 -14.24 6.91
C TYR A 206 2.42 -14.68 7.37
N HIS A 207 2.55 -15.83 8.00
CA HIS A 207 3.76 -16.31 8.69
C HIS A 207 5.07 -16.10 7.90
N THR A 208 5.17 -16.65 6.68
CA THR A 208 6.37 -16.53 5.82
C THR A 208 6.14 -15.66 4.58
N ASN A 209 4.92 -15.20 4.38
CA ASN A 209 4.52 -14.33 3.29
C ASN A 209 3.93 -13.01 3.84
N PRO A 210 4.78 -12.09 4.32
CA PRO A 210 4.31 -10.80 4.77
C PRO A 210 3.70 -10.02 3.61
N LEU A 211 2.72 -9.16 3.90
CA LEU A 211 2.27 -8.17 2.94
C LEU A 211 2.90 -6.82 3.28
N VAL A 212 3.52 -6.22 2.28
CA VAL A 212 4.18 -4.91 2.37
C VAL A 212 3.63 -4.05 1.25
N ASN A 213 2.69 -3.18 1.59
CA ASN A 213 2.09 -2.26 0.64
C ASN A 213 2.53 -0.83 1.00
N ALA A 214 3.04 -0.11 0.01
CA ALA A 214 3.50 1.26 0.16
C ALA A 214 2.63 2.21 -0.66
N MET A 215 2.17 3.30 -0.03
CA MET A 215 1.39 4.36 -0.67
C MET A 215 2.18 5.66 -0.67
N SER A 216 2.13 6.37 -1.79
CA SER A 216 2.70 7.71 -1.92
C SER A 216 1.64 8.70 -2.41
N VAL A 217 1.71 9.92 -1.88
CA VAL A 217 0.83 11.03 -2.23
C VAL A 217 1.69 12.24 -2.59
N GLY A 218 1.40 12.84 -3.75
CA GLY A 218 2.13 14.01 -4.24
C GLY A 218 1.21 15.13 -4.71
N ILE A 219 1.77 16.31 -4.92
CA ILE A 219 1.05 17.49 -5.36
C ILE A 219 1.67 17.98 -6.67
N VAL A 220 0.80 18.39 -7.61
CA VAL A 220 1.19 18.94 -8.92
C VAL A 220 0.30 20.11 -9.29
N GLU A 221 0.81 21.04 -10.09
CA GLU A 221 -0.03 22.05 -10.77
C GLU A 221 -0.75 21.39 -11.95
N VAL A 222 -2.07 21.54 -12.02
CA VAL A 222 -2.88 21.01 -13.13
C VAL A 222 -2.39 21.61 -14.46
N GLY A 223 -2.16 20.72 -15.44
CA GLY A 223 -1.59 21.11 -16.75
C GLY A 223 -0.06 21.16 -16.80
N LYS A 224 0.64 20.89 -15.69
CA LYS A 224 2.10 20.69 -15.67
C LYS A 224 2.50 19.22 -15.47
N THR A 225 1.56 18.30 -15.61
CA THR A 225 1.83 16.86 -15.62
C THR A 225 2.55 16.46 -16.89
N ILE A 226 3.34 15.39 -16.80
CA ILE A 226 3.97 14.73 -17.94
C ILE A 226 3.40 13.33 -18.10
N SER A 227 3.20 12.90 -19.34
CA SER A 227 2.64 11.60 -19.66
C SER A 227 3.75 10.57 -19.92
N ALA A 228 3.45 9.30 -19.65
CA ALA A 228 4.30 8.18 -19.99
C ALA A 228 4.09 7.77 -21.47
N THR A 229 4.45 8.63 -22.41
CA THR A 229 4.26 8.41 -23.85
C THR A 229 5.53 8.68 -24.65
N ALA A 230 5.67 8.01 -25.80
CA ALA A 230 6.70 8.31 -26.80
C ALA A 230 6.03 8.86 -28.06
N GLU A 231 6.47 10.04 -28.50
CA GLU A 231 5.96 10.69 -29.70
C GLU A 231 7.09 11.39 -30.45
N GLY A 232 6.87 11.64 -31.75
CA GLY A 232 7.80 12.40 -32.60
C GLY A 232 8.97 11.54 -33.09
N VAL A 233 8.86 11.03 -34.31
CA VAL A 233 9.91 10.23 -34.96
C VAL A 233 11.25 10.97 -34.98
N GLY A 234 12.30 10.28 -34.53
CA GLY A 234 13.64 10.83 -34.40
C GLY A 234 13.87 11.62 -33.10
N ASN A 235 12.91 11.70 -32.19
CA ASN A 235 13.15 12.19 -30.84
C ASN A 235 14.09 11.22 -30.11
N PRO A 236 15.14 11.71 -29.44
CA PRO A 236 16.07 10.86 -28.72
C PRO A 236 15.46 10.26 -27.44
N VAL A 237 15.87 9.05 -27.16
CA VAL A 237 15.49 8.28 -25.96
C VAL A 237 16.67 8.25 -25.01
N PHE A 238 16.43 8.69 -23.77
CA PHE A 238 17.43 8.76 -22.71
C PHE A 238 17.12 7.78 -21.59
N ILE A 239 18.18 7.20 -21.01
CA ILE A 239 18.14 6.60 -19.68
C ILE A 239 18.87 7.49 -18.71
N VAL A 240 18.25 7.79 -17.57
CA VAL A 240 18.80 8.68 -16.55
C VAL A 240 18.70 8.05 -15.17
N GLY A 241 19.55 8.48 -14.24
CA GLY A 241 19.59 7.97 -12.87
C GLY A 241 20.73 6.97 -12.66
N SER A 242 20.53 5.97 -11.81
CA SER A 242 21.55 4.99 -11.44
C SER A 242 22.02 4.13 -12.59
N ALA A 243 23.25 3.62 -12.51
CA ALA A 243 23.79 2.67 -13.49
C ALA A 243 23.14 1.29 -13.34
N THR A 244 22.89 0.62 -14.46
CA THR A 244 22.24 -0.69 -14.54
C THR A 244 23.15 -1.82 -14.03
N GLY A 245 22.65 -2.64 -13.12
CA GLY A 245 23.25 -3.86 -12.62
C GLY A 245 22.45 -5.11 -13.01
N LYS A 246 22.74 -6.25 -12.38
CA LYS A 246 22.02 -7.53 -12.58
C LYS A 246 20.93 -7.77 -11.51
N ASP A 247 20.66 -6.81 -10.67
CA ASP A 247 19.65 -6.85 -9.63
C ASP A 247 18.24 -6.82 -10.23
N GLY A 248 17.32 -7.56 -9.60
CA GLY A 248 15.92 -7.64 -10.00
C GLY A 248 15.65 -8.40 -11.29
N ILE A 249 16.63 -9.08 -11.89
CA ILE A 249 16.40 -9.86 -13.13
C ILE A 249 15.41 -10.99 -12.84
N GLY A 250 14.25 -10.95 -13.51
CA GLY A 250 13.17 -11.90 -13.31
C GLY A 250 12.28 -11.59 -12.10
N GLY A 251 12.40 -10.43 -11.48
CA GLY A 251 11.59 -10.01 -10.34
C GLY A 251 10.09 -10.06 -10.61
N ALA A 252 9.64 -9.59 -11.76
CA ALA A 252 8.24 -9.66 -12.17
C ALA A 252 7.73 -11.11 -12.34
N SER A 253 8.57 -12.01 -12.83
CA SER A 253 8.22 -13.43 -12.92
C SER A 253 8.21 -14.10 -11.55
N PHE A 254 9.15 -13.76 -10.67
CA PHE A 254 9.20 -14.20 -9.29
C PHE A 254 7.95 -13.73 -8.50
N ALA A 255 7.54 -12.49 -8.66
CA ALA A 255 6.31 -11.96 -8.06
C ALA A 255 5.01 -12.61 -8.61
N SER A 256 5.13 -13.49 -9.62
CA SER A 256 4.04 -14.24 -10.23
C SER A 256 4.13 -15.75 -9.96
N ALA A 257 4.82 -16.15 -8.88
CA ALA A 257 4.98 -17.54 -8.46
C ALA A 257 4.80 -17.67 -6.93
N ASP A 258 4.46 -18.88 -6.47
CA ASP A 258 4.27 -19.16 -5.04
C ASP A 258 5.62 -19.11 -4.29
N ILE A 259 5.64 -18.59 -3.08
CA ILE A 259 6.81 -18.62 -2.19
C ILE A 259 6.96 -20.03 -1.61
N THR A 260 8.15 -20.60 -1.75
CA THR A 260 8.51 -21.94 -1.27
C THR A 260 9.74 -21.89 -0.35
N GLU A 261 10.08 -23.01 0.27
CA GLU A 261 11.30 -23.12 1.09
C GLU A 261 12.58 -22.86 0.26
N ASP A 262 12.55 -23.13 -1.05
CA ASP A 262 13.65 -22.91 -1.97
C ASP A 262 13.76 -21.46 -2.47
N SER A 263 12.80 -20.59 -2.17
CA SER A 263 12.76 -19.20 -2.66
C SER A 263 13.95 -18.34 -2.19
N ALA A 264 14.71 -18.78 -1.19
CA ALA A 264 15.99 -18.14 -0.84
C ALA A 264 17.01 -18.15 -2.00
N GLN A 265 16.85 -19.04 -2.98
CA GLN A 265 17.68 -19.08 -4.19
C GLN A 265 17.34 -17.95 -5.17
N ASP A 266 16.16 -17.32 -5.01
CA ASP A 266 15.69 -16.22 -5.82
C ASP A 266 16.21 -14.84 -5.33
N LEU A 267 17.15 -14.82 -4.37
CA LEU A 267 17.77 -13.58 -3.86
C LEU A 267 18.26 -12.64 -4.97
N PRO A 268 18.80 -13.10 -6.12
CA PRO A 268 19.16 -12.22 -7.24
C PRO A 268 17.98 -11.47 -7.88
N ALA A 269 16.75 -11.94 -7.67
CA ALA A 269 15.53 -11.24 -8.14
C ALA A 269 15.14 -10.05 -7.24
N VAL A 270 15.76 -9.90 -6.06
CA VAL A 270 15.54 -8.75 -5.17
C VAL A 270 16.38 -7.56 -5.65
N GLN A 271 15.73 -6.42 -5.68
CA GLN A 271 16.36 -5.15 -6.04
C GLN A 271 17.13 -4.57 -4.85
N VAL A 272 18.07 -3.67 -5.13
CA VAL A 272 18.83 -2.91 -4.12
C VAL A 272 18.53 -1.42 -4.31
N GLY A 273 18.05 -0.75 -3.27
CA GLY A 273 17.66 0.66 -3.30
C GLY A 273 18.75 1.59 -2.78
N ASP A 274 18.87 2.77 -3.41
CA ASP A 274 19.71 3.89 -2.98
C ASP A 274 18.85 5.16 -2.86
N PRO A 275 18.29 5.44 -1.66
CA PRO A 275 17.39 6.59 -1.47
C PRO A 275 18.05 7.94 -1.71
N PHE A 276 19.38 8.04 -1.56
CA PHE A 276 20.10 9.27 -1.86
C PHE A 276 20.15 9.54 -3.38
N GLN A 277 20.41 8.52 -4.18
CA GLN A 277 20.37 8.65 -5.64
C GLN A 277 18.94 8.97 -6.12
N GLU A 278 17.94 8.33 -5.53
CA GLU A 278 16.54 8.62 -5.87
C GLU A 278 16.13 10.05 -5.49
N LYS A 279 16.61 10.57 -4.36
CA LYS A 279 16.39 11.97 -4.01
C LYS A 279 16.95 12.93 -5.05
N LYS A 280 18.16 12.68 -5.53
CA LYS A 280 18.77 13.46 -6.62
C LYS A 280 17.95 13.34 -7.91
N LEU A 281 17.50 12.11 -8.22
CA LEU A 281 16.69 11.84 -9.41
C LEU A 281 15.35 12.60 -9.37
N LEU A 282 14.65 12.57 -8.23
CA LEU A 282 13.44 13.37 -8.00
C LEU A 282 13.67 14.84 -8.34
N GLU A 283 14.71 15.45 -7.75
CA GLU A 283 14.96 16.87 -7.94
C GLU A 283 15.35 17.19 -9.39
N ALA A 284 16.14 16.33 -10.05
CA ALA A 284 16.49 16.47 -11.46
C ALA A 284 15.27 16.36 -12.37
N CYS A 285 14.39 15.37 -12.13
CA CYS A 285 13.14 15.21 -12.90
C CYS A 285 12.22 16.42 -12.75
N LEU A 286 12.00 16.91 -11.52
CA LEU A 286 11.17 18.08 -11.27
C LEU A 286 11.78 19.38 -11.79
N GLU A 287 13.10 19.46 -12.00
CA GLU A 287 13.78 20.59 -12.61
C GLU A 287 13.70 20.56 -14.15
N VAL A 288 13.77 19.37 -14.76
CA VAL A 288 13.75 19.25 -16.22
C VAL A 288 12.36 19.40 -16.83
N ILE A 289 11.30 18.93 -16.15
CA ILE A 289 9.92 18.97 -16.66
C ILE A 289 9.49 20.40 -17.06
N PRO A 290 9.67 21.45 -16.22
CA PRO A 290 9.27 22.81 -16.56
C PRO A 290 10.04 23.43 -17.75
N THR A 291 11.18 22.88 -18.13
CA THR A 291 11.89 23.36 -19.34
C THR A 291 11.06 23.14 -20.59
N GLY A 292 10.16 22.11 -20.58
CA GLY A 292 9.42 21.70 -21.77
C GLY A 292 10.26 20.95 -22.81
N ALA A 293 11.46 20.47 -22.43
CA ALA A 293 12.34 19.67 -23.30
C ALA A 293 11.86 18.22 -23.45
N LEU A 294 11.05 17.73 -22.49
CA LEU A 294 10.53 16.37 -22.53
C LEU A 294 9.25 16.27 -23.36
N VAL A 295 9.08 15.13 -24.02
CA VAL A 295 7.83 14.65 -24.62
C VAL A 295 7.11 13.76 -23.65
N GLY A 296 7.82 12.79 -23.04
CA GLY A 296 7.29 11.86 -22.07
C GLY A 296 8.38 11.34 -21.14
N MET A 297 7.94 10.74 -20.04
CA MET A 297 8.79 10.16 -19.02
C MET A 297 8.11 8.92 -18.41
N GLN A 298 8.89 7.88 -18.18
CA GLN A 298 8.44 6.63 -17.54
C GLN A 298 9.48 6.16 -16.54
N ASP A 299 9.07 5.68 -15.39
CA ASP A 299 9.97 5.01 -14.48
C ASP A 299 10.39 3.63 -15.00
N MET A 300 11.47 3.09 -14.46
CA MET A 300 11.93 1.74 -14.75
C MET A 300 11.72 0.88 -13.51
N GLY A 301 10.48 0.50 -13.25
CA GLY A 301 10.07 -0.44 -12.22
C GLY A 301 10.24 -1.89 -12.65
N ALA A 302 9.18 -2.69 -12.52
CA ALA A 302 9.16 -4.08 -12.96
C ALA A 302 9.54 -4.22 -14.43
N ALA A 303 10.32 -5.26 -14.75
CA ALA A 303 10.82 -5.55 -16.09
C ALA A 303 11.72 -4.47 -16.75
N GLY A 304 12.10 -3.42 -16.05
CA GLY A 304 13.18 -2.49 -16.44
C GLY A 304 13.02 -1.81 -17.79
N ILE A 305 14.06 -1.90 -18.64
CA ILE A 305 14.09 -1.24 -19.96
C ILE A 305 12.99 -1.75 -20.89
N ILE A 306 12.70 -3.05 -20.87
CA ILE A 306 11.69 -3.58 -21.79
C ILE A 306 10.29 -3.07 -21.46
N CYS A 307 9.93 -2.96 -20.18
CA CYS A 307 8.65 -2.43 -19.75
C CYS A 307 8.50 -0.95 -20.14
N SER A 308 9.43 -0.10 -19.71
CA SER A 308 9.37 1.34 -19.96
C SER A 308 9.36 1.69 -21.45
N THR A 309 10.12 0.98 -22.29
CA THR A 309 10.10 1.17 -23.75
C THR A 309 8.83 0.65 -24.40
N ALA A 310 8.30 -0.50 -23.95
CA ALA A 310 7.09 -1.10 -24.50
C ALA A 310 5.84 -0.24 -24.20
N GLU A 311 5.66 0.17 -22.95
CA GLU A 311 4.50 0.95 -22.51
C GLU A 311 4.45 2.34 -23.19
N THR A 312 5.58 3.06 -23.16
CA THR A 312 5.62 4.40 -23.79
C THR A 312 5.44 4.32 -25.29
N SER A 313 6.03 3.31 -25.97
CA SER A 313 5.87 3.11 -27.41
C SER A 313 4.44 2.72 -27.80
N ALA A 314 3.85 1.77 -27.07
CA ALA A 314 2.47 1.32 -27.33
C ALA A 314 1.46 2.46 -27.13
N LYS A 315 1.61 3.25 -26.06
CA LYS A 315 0.76 4.42 -25.79
C LYS A 315 0.89 5.49 -26.87
N GLY A 316 2.10 5.71 -27.38
CA GLY A 316 2.35 6.69 -28.46
C GLY A 316 2.09 6.16 -29.88
N GLY A 317 1.82 4.86 -30.05
CA GLY A 317 1.67 4.23 -31.36
C GLY A 317 2.94 4.25 -32.21
N VAL A 318 4.11 4.19 -31.58
CA VAL A 318 5.43 4.31 -32.21
C VAL A 318 6.34 3.15 -31.85
N GLY A 319 7.52 3.05 -32.48
CA GLY A 319 8.57 2.13 -32.13
C GLY A 319 9.80 2.84 -31.56
N MET A 320 10.83 2.07 -31.22
CA MET A 320 12.12 2.61 -30.77
C MET A 320 13.28 1.77 -31.33
N ARG A 321 14.39 2.45 -31.58
CA ARG A 321 15.68 1.84 -31.86
C ARG A 321 16.65 2.15 -30.74
N ILE A 322 16.99 1.16 -29.92
CA ILE A 322 17.79 1.29 -28.71
C ILE A 322 19.16 0.62 -28.91
N ASN A 323 20.21 1.31 -28.51
CA ASN A 323 21.57 0.78 -28.45
C ASN A 323 21.95 0.50 -26.99
N LEU A 324 21.95 -0.79 -26.61
CA LEU A 324 22.28 -1.24 -25.26
C LEU A 324 23.74 -1.00 -24.86
N ASP A 325 24.64 -0.78 -25.82
CA ASP A 325 26.03 -0.45 -25.52
C ASP A 325 26.15 0.92 -24.83
N LYS A 326 25.20 1.83 -25.05
CA LYS A 326 25.13 3.17 -24.45
C LYS A 326 24.50 3.19 -23.05
N VAL A 327 23.88 2.10 -22.59
CA VAL A 327 23.28 2.02 -21.25
C VAL A 327 24.38 2.09 -20.19
N PRO A 328 24.34 3.02 -19.23
CA PRO A 328 25.28 3.06 -18.12
C PRO A 328 25.21 1.78 -17.30
N ARG A 329 26.34 1.13 -17.08
CA ARG A 329 26.44 -0.20 -16.41
C ARG A 329 27.37 -0.13 -15.22
N ARG A 330 26.96 -0.72 -14.09
CA ARG A 330 27.83 -0.92 -12.91
C ARG A 330 28.49 -2.32 -12.89
N GLN A 331 28.07 -3.23 -13.78
CA GLN A 331 28.66 -4.56 -13.94
C GLN A 331 29.15 -4.75 -15.37
N GLN A 332 30.33 -5.37 -15.51
CA GLN A 332 30.88 -5.67 -16.81
C GLN A 332 30.28 -6.97 -17.39
N HIS A 333 30.36 -7.11 -18.72
CA HIS A 333 29.96 -8.34 -19.44
C HIS A 333 28.48 -8.72 -19.29
N MET A 334 27.58 -7.74 -19.05
CA MET A 334 26.14 -8.00 -19.10
C MET A 334 25.72 -8.37 -20.52
N LYS A 335 24.83 -9.35 -20.62
CA LYS A 335 24.19 -9.78 -21.88
C LYS A 335 23.03 -8.84 -22.21
N ALA A 336 22.57 -8.86 -23.46
CA ALA A 336 21.46 -8.02 -23.90
C ALA A 336 20.18 -8.25 -23.07
N TRP A 337 19.78 -9.50 -22.86
CA TRP A 337 18.60 -9.83 -22.07
C TRP A 337 18.74 -9.43 -20.58
N GLU A 338 19.95 -9.51 -20.01
CA GLU A 338 20.20 -9.06 -18.63
C GLU A 338 20.01 -7.54 -18.50
N LEU A 339 20.41 -6.76 -19.51
CA LEU A 339 20.18 -5.32 -19.54
C LEU A 339 18.70 -4.95 -19.72
N LEU A 340 17.99 -5.71 -20.57
CA LEU A 340 16.57 -5.48 -20.86
C LEU A 340 15.68 -5.73 -19.63
N LEU A 341 15.96 -6.81 -18.90
CA LEU A 341 15.14 -7.30 -17.80
C LEU A 341 15.61 -6.85 -16.42
N SER A 342 16.75 -6.14 -16.31
CA SER A 342 17.24 -5.63 -15.05
C SER A 342 16.24 -4.62 -14.46
N GLU A 343 15.91 -4.82 -13.19
CA GLU A 343 15.05 -3.92 -12.41
C GLU A 343 15.85 -3.05 -11.44
N SER A 344 17.11 -2.72 -11.80
CA SER A 344 17.91 -1.76 -11.01
C SER A 344 17.11 -0.50 -10.75
N GLN A 345 17.07 -0.11 -9.49
CA GLN A 345 16.25 1.00 -9.01
C GLN A 345 16.81 2.36 -9.44
N GLU A 346 16.11 3.43 -9.15
CA GLU A 346 16.49 4.84 -9.34
C GLU A 346 16.82 5.18 -10.80
N ARG A 347 16.04 4.63 -11.75
CA ARG A 347 16.20 4.90 -13.19
C ARG A 347 14.90 5.38 -13.81
N MET A 348 15.04 6.27 -14.83
CA MET A 348 13.91 6.75 -15.63
C MET A 348 14.24 6.67 -17.12
N LEU A 349 13.22 6.41 -17.93
CA LEU A 349 13.23 6.59 -19.38
C LEU A 349 12.66 7.96 -19.72
N MET A 350 13.34 8.73 -20.55
CA MET A 350 12.89 10.04 -21.01
C MET A 350 12.89 10.12 -22.54
N ILE A 351 11.81 10.63 -23.09
CA ILE A 351 11.71 10.97 -24.52
C ILE A 351 11.93 12.47 -24.62
N VAL A 352 13.03 12.87 -25.23
CA VAL A 352 13.48 14.25 -25.32
C VAL A 352 13.14 14.84 -26.70
N LYS A 353 12.71 16.09 -26.77
CA LYS A 353 12.49 16.76 -28.04
C LYS A 353 13.81 16.96 -28.75
N LYS A 354 13.90 16.53 -30.01
CA LYS A 354 15.08 16.67 -30.84
C LYS A 354 15.58 18.10 -30.88
N GLY A 355 16.87 18.30 -30.59
CA GLY A 355 17.55 19.60 -30.53
C GLY A 355 17.48 20.27 -29.15
N ARG A 356 16.90 19.60 -28.13
CA ARG A 356 16.88 20.11 -26.76
C ARG A 356 17.61 19.18 -25.75
N GLU A 357 18.43 18.28 -26.25
CA GLU A 357 19.19 17.30 -25.47
C GLU A 357 20.11 17.98 -24.45
N ASP A 358 20.79 19.06 -24.85
CA ASP A 358 21.71 19.81 -23.97
C ASP A 358 21.05 20.35 -22.69
N GLU A 359 19.75 20.66 -22.75
CA GLU A 359 19.01 21.13 -21.57
C GLU A 359 18.85 20.03 -20.53
N VAL A 360 18.53 18.83 -20.99
CA VAL A 360 18.42 17.63 -20.13
C VAL A 360 19.79 17.27 -19.56
N LEU A 361 20.81 17.16 -20.42
CA LEU A 361 22.17 16.82 -20.01
C LEU A 361 22.69 17.77 -18.91
N LYS A 362 22.48 19.08 -19.04
CA LYS A 362 22.91 20.11 -18.05
C LYS A 362 22.24 19.91 -16.70
N VAL A 363 20.94 19.55 -16.67
CA VAL A 363 20.23 19.31 -15.40
C VAL A 363 20.81 18.08 -14.71
N PHE A 364 20.98 16.98 -15.44
CA PHE A 364 21.52 15.74 -14.84
C PHE A 364 23.00 15.86 -14.47
N GLU A 365 23.81 16.60 -15.22
CA GLU A 365 25.19 16.96 -14.83
C GLU A 365 25.23 17.75 -13.52
N LYS A 366 24.35 18.75 -13.37
CA LYS A 366 24.22 19.54 -12.12
C LYS A 366 23.94 18.66 -10.92
N TRP A 367 23.10 17.65 -11.07
CA TRP A 367 22.72 16.71 -10.00
C TRP A 367 23.69 15.53 -9.85
N ASP A 368 24.77 15.48 -10.64
CA ASP A 368 25.74 14.40 -10.64
C ASP A 368 25.05 13.02 -10.78
N LEU A 369 24.25 12.90 -11.85
CA LEU A 369 23.52 11.70 -12.22
C LEU A 369 23.88 11.24 -13.63
N PRO A 370 24.06 9.95 -13.88
CA PRO A 370 24.15 9.41 -15.22
C PRO A 370 22.96 9.86 -16.09
N CYS A 371 23.26 10.26 -17.31
CA CYS A 371 22.29 10.63 -18.32
C CYS A 371 22.83 10.24 -19.69
N SER A 372 22.21 9.29 -20.35
CA SER A 372 22.73 8.72 -21.61
C SER A 372 21.64 8.62 -22.66
N GLU A 373 21.90 9.17 -23.85
CA GLU A 373 21.10 8.93 -25.05
C GLU A 373 21.34 7.51 -25.53
N ILE A 374 20.32 6.66 -25.40
CA ILE A 374 20.40 5.23 -25.74
C ILE A 374 19.73 4.89 -27.06
N GLY A 375 18.97 5.80 -27.67
CA GLY A 375 18.23 5.49 -28.88
C GLY A 375 17.38 6.64 -29.42
N GLU A 376 16.45 6.29 -30.29
CA GLU A 376 15.52 7.22 -30.90
C GLU A 376 14.15 6.56 -31.15
N VAL A 377 13.12 7.38 -31.24
CA VAL A 377 11.76 6.99 -31.60
C VAL A 377 11.65 6.71 -33.11
N THR A 378 10.94 5.64 -33.50
CA THR A 378 10.68 5.24 -34.89
C THR A 378 9.16 5.22 -35.18
N ASP A 379 8.76 5.08 -36.45
CA ASP A 379 7.37 5.15 -36.91
C ASP A 379 6.71 3.78 -37.20
N ASP A 380 7.41 2.70 -36.89
CA ASP A 380 7.00 1.35 -37.34
C ASP A 380 6.44 0.44 -36.23
N GLY A 381 6.30 0.96 -35.01
CA GLY A 381 5.73 0.21 -33.87
C GLY A 381 6.61 -0.92 -33.34
N LEU A 382 7.86 -1.02 -33.80
CA LEU A 382 8.79 -2.09 -33.41
C LEU A 382 9.82 -1.58 -32.41
N LEU A 383 10.07 -2.35 -31.37
CA LEU A 383 11.19 -2.17 -30.45
C LEU A 383 12.38 -2.97 -30.98
N ARG A 384 13.48 -2.30 -31.30
CA ARG A 384 14.73 -2.94 -31.75
C ARG A 384 15.86 -2.61 -30.80
N PHE A 385 16.46 -3.66 -30.28
CA PHE A 385 17.56 -3.56 -29.33
C PHE A 385 18.85 -4.07 -29.94
N TYR A 386 19.84 -3.23 -30.01
CA TYR A 386 21.16 -3.53 -30.57
C TYR A 386 22.22 -3.59 -29.49
N MET A 387 23.17 -4.54 -29.62
CA MET A 387 24.33 -4.64 -28.75
C MET A 387 25.51 -5.13 -29.57
N ASN A 388 26.70 -4.52 -29.44
CA ASN A 388 27.91 -4.80 -30.23
C ASN A 388 27.63 -4.80 -31.75
N GLY A 389 26.76 -3.93 -32.21
CA GLY A 389 26.37 -3.83 -33.62
C GLY A 389 25.42 -4.91 -34.14
N SER A 390 25.01 -5.86 -33.29
CA SER A 390 24.06 -6.93 -33.64
C SER A 390 22.66 -6.58 -33.12
N LEU A 391 21.64 -6.97 -33.88
CA LEU A 391 20.25 -6.94 -33.44
C LEU A 391 20.02 -8.12 -32.46
N GLU A 392 19.71 -7.81 -31.19
CA GLU A 392 19.55 -8.79 -30.12
C GLU A 392 18.05 -9.12 -29.88
N ALA A 393 17.13 -8.17 -30.12
CA ALA A 393 15.69 -8.41 -30.06
C ALA A 393 14.94 -7.45 -31.00
N GLU A 394 13.86 -7.95 -31.62
CA GLU A 394 12.89 -7.18 -32.40
C GLU A 394 11.48 -7.61 -32.05
N LEU A 395 10.70 -6.70 -31.45
CA LEU A 395 9.41 -6.97 -30.81
C LEU A 395 8.39 -5.90 -31.19
N PRO A 396 7.15 -6.26 -31.57
CA PRO A 396 6.08 -5.28 -31.67
C PRO A 396 5.74 -4.74 -30.28
N ALA A 397 5.84 -3.42 -30.06
CA ALA A 397 5.60 -2.81 -28.75
C ALA A 397 4.22 -3.14 -28.18
N GLU A 398 3.18 -3.03 -29.01
CA GLU A 398 1.80 -3.30 -28.62
C GLU A 398 1.59 -4.75 -28.15
N SER A 399 2.34 -5.72 -28.69
CA SER A 399 2.20 -7.14 -28.31
C SER A 399 2.64 -7.46 -26.88
N LEU A 400 3.43 -6.59 -26.28
CA LEU A 400 4.00 -6.77 -24.94
C LEU A 400 3.08 -6.25 -23.82
N VAL A 401 2.21 -5.28 -24.15
CA VAL A 401 1.44 -4.54 -23.15
C VAL A 401 0.00 -5.01 -23.02
N LEU A 402 -0.59 -4.65 -21.91
CA LEU A 402 -1.99 -4.89 -21.62
C LEU A 402 -2.91 -4.21 -22.65
N GLY A 403 -3.85 -4.97 -23.21
CA GLY A 403 -4.79 -4.48 -24.21
C GLY A 403 -4.30 -4.60 -25.65
N GLY A 404 -3.02 -4.92 -25.87
CA GLY A 404 -2.43 -5.26 -27.15
C GLY A 404 -2.38 -6.77 -27.38
N GLY A 405 -1.24 -7.40 -27.06
CA GLY A 405 -1.04 -8.85 -27.29
C GLY A 405 -1.01 -9.73 -26.05
N ALA A 406 -0.91 -9.14 -24.86
CA ALA A 406 -0.86 -9.90 -23.62
C ALA A 406 -2.14 -10.73 -23.40
N PRO A 407 -2.04 -11.99 -22.97
CA PRO A 407 -3.20 -12.87 -22.80
C PRO A 407 -4.13 -12.34 -21.71
N VAL A 408 -5.44 -12.65 -21.86
CA VAL A 408 -6.47 -12.39 -20.85
C VAL A 408 -7.22 -13.66 -20.58
N TYR A 409 -7.18 -14.14 -19.35
CA TYR A 409 -7.81 -15.39 -18.96
C TYR A 409 -9.16 -15.18 -18.28
N GLU A 410 -10.08 -16.09 -18.56
CA GLU A 410 -11.31 -16.25 -17.81
C GLU A 410 -11.14 -17.45 -16.86
N ARG A 411 -11.06 -17.18 -15.55
CA ARG A 411 -10.95 -18.20 -14.53
C ARG A 411 -12.32 -18.58 -13.98
N THR A 412 -12.51 -19.85 -13.73
CA THR A 412 -13.67 -20.32 -12.97
C THR A 412 -13.48 -20.02 -11.50
N TYR A 413 -14.57 -19.75 -10.78
CA TYR A 413 -14.54 -19.55 -9.34
C TYR A 413 -15.69 -20.29 -8.66
N LYS A 414 -15.47 -20.64 -7.41
CA LYS A 414 -16.35 -21.44 -6.59
C LYS A 414 -16.31 -20.92 -5.16
N GLN A 415 -17.46 -20.86 -4.51
CA GLN A 415 -17.56 -20.45 -3.11
C GLN A 415 -16.66 -21.33 -2.22
N PRO A 416 -15.85 -20.73 -1.33
CA PRO A 416 -14.99 -21.46 -0.42
C PRO A 416 -15.77 -22.41 0.50
N ALA A 417 -15.23 -23.61 0.71
CA ALA A 417 -15.89 -24.63 1.52
C ALA A 417 -16.06 -24.20 3.00
N TYR A 418 -15.18 -23.36 3.53
CA TYR A 418 -15.27 -22.88 4.92
C TYR A 418 -16.48 -21.98 5.19
N PHE A 419 -17.18 -21.48 4.18
CA PHE A 419 -18.41 -20.67 4.36
C PHE A 419 -19.53 -21.44 5.07
N GLU A 420 -19.55 -22.77 4.95
CA GLU A 420 -20.49 -23.59 5.71
C GLU A 420 -20.28 -23.38 7.22
N LYS A 421 -19.03 -23.34 7.69
CA LYS A 421 -18.69 -23.11 9.11
C LYS A 421 -19.09 -21.71 9.58
N ILE A 422 -18.99 -20.69 8.68
CA ILE A 422 -19.42 -19.32 9.00
C ILE A 422 -20.92 -19.27 9.24
N THR A 423 -21.72 -19.99 8.44
CA THR A 423 -23.19 -20.01 8.58
C THR A 423 -23.69 -20.79 9.81
N GLU A 424 -22.86 -21.65 10.37
CA GLU A 424 -23.18 -22.43 11.60
C GLU A 424 -23.00 -21.59 12.88
N PHE A 425 -22.28 -20.46 12.82
CA PHE A 425 -22.02 -19.61 13.97
C PHE A 425 -23.29 -18.96 14.51
N SER A 426 -23.47 -18.99 15.84
CA SER A 426 -24.48 -18.24 16.57
C SER A 426 -23.84 -17.45 17.71
N PRO A 427 -24.12 -16.17 17.88
CA PRO A 427 -23.64 -15.36 19.02
C PRO A 427 -24.06 -15.96 20.38
N ASP A 428 -25.19 -16.66 20.44
CA ASP A 428 -25.70 -17.32 21.66
C ASP A 428 -24.81 -18.47 22.13
N SER A 429 -23.94 -19.01 21.26
CA SER A 429 -22.96 -20.06 21.63
C SER A 429 -21.80 -19.49 22.45
N VAL A 430 -21.63 -18.17 22.48
CA VAL A 430 -20.54 -17.49 23.19
C VAL A 430 -21.09 -16.91 24.50
N PRO A 431 -20.63 -17.38 25.66
CA PRO A 431 -21.10 -16.85 26.94
C PRO A 431 -20.61 -15.40 27.13
N VAL A 432 -21.52 -14.54 27.57
CA VAL A 432 -21.15 -13.16 27.96
C VAL A 432 -20.35 -13.22 29.26
N PRO A 433 -19.14 -12.66 29.34
CA PRO A 433 -18.35 -12.63 30.57
C PRO A 433 -19.06 -11.85 31.70
N ASP A 434 -19.02 -12.37 32.90
CA ASP A 434 -19.57 -11.68 34.10
C ASP A 434 -18.75 -10.40 34.42
N ASP A 435 -17.42 -10.47 34.29
CA ASP A 435 -16.50 -9.35 34.46
C ASP A 435 -15.80 -9.05 33.13
N LEU A 436 -16.08 -7.87 32.58
CA LEU A 436 -15.53 -7.41 31.31
C LEU A 436 -14.12 -6.79 31.43
N ARG A 437 -13.69 -6.40 32.64
CA ARG A 437 -12.39 -5.75 32.84
C ARG A 437 -11.20 -6.63 32.42
N PRO A 438 -11.10 -7.92 32.84
CA PRO A 438 -10.02 -8.78 32.39
C PRO A 438 -10.02 -9.04 30.87
N VAL A 439 -11.19 -8.99 30.24
CA VAL A 439 -11.33 -9.09 28.77
C VAL A 439 -10.75 -7.85 28.11
N ALA A 440 -11.14 -6.67 28.56
CA ALA A 440 -10.63 -5.38 28.07
C ALA A 440 -9.09 -5.28 28.24
N GLU A 441 -8.56 -5.72 29.41
CA GLU A 441 -7.13 -5.72 29.68
C GLU A 441 -6.34 -6.60 28.71
N LYS A 442 -6.88 -7.74 28.29
CA LYS A 442 -6.28 -8.59 27.27
C LYS A 442 -6.45 -8.01 25.87
N LEU A 443 -7.63 -7.48 25.55
CA LEU A 443 -7.96 -6.93 24.24
C LEU A 443 -7.02 -5.77 23.89
N VAL A 444 -6.83 -4.81 24.80
CA VAL A 444 -5.97 -3.65 24.60
C VAL A 444 -4.49 -4.03 24.39
N ALA A 445 -4.06 -5.20 24.89
CA ALA A 445 -2.70 -5.72 24.74
C ALA A 445 -2.53 -6.62 23.51
N LEU A 446 -3.57 -6.90 22.72
CA LEU A 446 -3.42 -7.65 21.47
C LEU A 446 -2.58 -6.86 20.46
N PRO A 447 -1.64 -7.48 19.74
CA PRO A 447 -0.81 -6.79 18.76
C PRO A 447 -1.61 -6.01 17.69
N ASN A 448 -2.79 -6.50 17.30
CA ASN A 448 -3.67 -5.81 16.34
C ASN A 448 -4.29 -4.54 16.93
N ILE A 449 -4.57 -4.51 18.22
CA ILE A 449 -5.16 -3.35 18.92
C ILE A 449 -4.09 -2.40 19.45
N ALA A 450 -3.07 -2.92 20.11
CA ALA A 450 -2.04 -2.15 20.80
C ALA A 450 -1.36 -1.09 19.92
N SER A 451 -0.80 -0.08 20.55
CA SER A 451 -0.05 1.00 19.90
C SER A 451 1.04 0.46 18.96
N LYS A 452 1.06 0.99 17.76
CA LYS A 452 2.12 0.70 16.76
C LYS A 452 3.37 1.56 16.97
N ARG A 453 3.55 2.10 18.18
CA ARG A 453 4.59 3.07 18.55
C ARG A 453 5.99 2.60 18.18
N TRP A 454 6.33 1.34 18.46
CA TRP A 454 7.63 0.76 18.12
C TRP A 454 7.93 0.86 16.61
N ILE A 455 6.90 0.83 15.76
CA ILE A 455 7.01 0.91 14.30
C ILE A 455 7.15 2.37 13.88
N TYR A 456 6.14 3.21 14.16
CA TYR A 456 6.11 4.57 13.62
C TYR A 456 7.16 5.51 14.20
N GLN A 457 7.77 5.20 15.35
CA GLN A 457 8.90 5.96 15.88
C GLN A 457 10.20 5.83 15.07
N GLN A 458 10.29 4.83 14.18
CA GLN A 458 11.41 4.63 13.28
C GLN A 458 11.28 5.46 11.99
N TYR A 459 10.12 6.04 11.77
CA TYR A 459 9.81 6.84 10.58
C TYR A 459 9.87 8.33 10.89
N ASP A 460 10.46 9.11 9.98
CA ASP A 460 10.32 10.56 10.04
C ASP A 460 8.91 10.95 9.57
N SER A 461 8.08 11.38 10.50
CA SER A 461 6.72 11.84 10.22
C SER A 461 6.63 13.36 10.03
N MET A 462 7.74 14.10 10.23
CA MET A 462 7.76 15.57 10.30
C MET A 462 8.58 16.24 9.22
N VAL A 463 9.37 15.52 8.45
CA VAL A 463 10.15 16.10 7.35
C VAL A 463 9.22 16.89 6.41
N GLY A 464 9.68 18.04 5.97
CA GLY A 464 8.83 18.97 5.24
C GLY A 464 7.85 19.78 6.12
N THR A 465 7.65 19.47 7.40
CA THR A 465 6.84 20.21 8.40
C THR A 465 5.40 20.54 7.98
N ALA A 466 4.78 19.66 7.16
CA ALA A 466 3.40 19.83 6.70
C ALA A 466 2.41 18.86 7.38
N ASN A 467 2.90 17.79 8.03
CA ASN A 467 2.06 16.86 8.78
C ASN A 467 1.51 17.55 10.04
N THR A 468 0.21 17.51 10.22
CA THR A 468 -0.50 18.10 11.37
C THR A 468 -0.94 17.05 12.39
N SER A 469 -0.82 15.75 12.06
CA SER A 469 -1.35 14.64 12.87
C SER A 469 -0.41 14.16 13.96
N THR A 470 0.91 14.42 13.89
CA THR A 470 1.91 13.88 14.83
C THR A 470 1.59 14.17 16.32
N ASN A 471 1.06 15.36 16.62
CA ASN A 471 0.69 15.76 18.00
C ASN A 471 -0.82 16.05 18.16
N ALA A 472 -1.61 15.73 17.14
CA ALA A 472 -3.04 15.95 17.10
C ALA A 472 -3.68 14.78 16.32
N PRO A 473 -3.77 13.58 16.93
CA PRO A 473 -4.17 12.35 16.26
C PRO A 473 -5.60 12.45 15.74
N SER A 474 -5.81 11.90 14.56
CA SER A 474 -7.09 11.79 13.85
C SER A 474 -7.15 10.46 13.13
N ASP A 475 -8.33 10.01 12.71
CA ASP A 475 -8.53 8.71 12.08
C ASP A 475 -7.81 8.60 10.72
N ALA A 476 -7.69 9.71 10.00
CA ALA A 476 -6.79 9.82 8.84
C ALA A 476 -5.63 10.80 9.13
N ALA A 477 -4.48 10.58 8.51
CA ALA A 477 -3.37 11.52 8.56
C ALA A 477 -3.72 12.80 7.78
N VAL A 478 -3.42 13.97 8.36
CA VAL A 478 -3.75 15.27 7.75
C VAL A 478 -2.48 16.04 7.44
N VAL A 479 -2.25 16.32 6.15
CA VAL A 479 -1.05 17.00 5.64
C VAL A 479 -1.45 18.33 4.97
N TRP A 480 -0.91 19.43 5.46
CA TRP A 480 -1.18 20.76 4.92
C TRP A 480 -0.61 20.94 3.52
N VAL A 481 -1.43 21.46 2.60
CA VAL A 481 -1.00 21.88 1.25
C VAL A 481 -0.39 23.28 1.35
N ARG A 482 0.92 23.35 1.38
CA ARG A 482 1.68 24.58 1.62
C ARG A 482 1.26 25.72 0.69
N GLY A 483 1.17 26.92 1.24
CA GLY A 483 0.78 28.12 0.50
C GLY A 483 -0.73 28.27 0.30
N THR A 484 -1.53 27.34 0.82
CA THR A 484 -3.00 27.37 0.76
C THR A 484 -3.60 27.25 2.17
N ARG A 485 -4.92 27.28 2.26
CA ARG A 485 -5.64 26.88 3.49
C ARG A 485 -6.01 25.38 3.50
N LYS A 486 -5.77 24.68 2.42
CA LYS A 486 -6.18 23.27 2.22
C LYS A 486 -5.25 22.30 2.92
N ALA A 487 -5.79 21.12 3.23
CA ALA A 487 -5.00 19.97 3.62
C ALA A 487 -5.53 18.70 2.93
N LEU A 488 -4.70 17.67 2.85
CA LEU A 488 -5.07 16.35 2.40
C LEU A 488 -5.23 15.45 3.62
N ALA A 489 -6.36 14.74 3.71
CA ALA A 489 -6.54 13.62 4.63
C ALA A 489 -6.25 12.33 3.87
N MET A 490 -5.56 11.37 4.48
CA MET A 490 -5.19 10.13 3.82
C MET A 490 -5.10 8.96 4.80
N THR A 491 -5.53 7.79 4.32
CA THR A 491 -5.54 6.55 5.12
C THR A 491 -5.30 5.33 4.25
N THR A 492 -4.94 4.22 4.89
CA THR A 492 -4.93 2.87 4.31
C THR A 492 -5.74 1.95 5.22
N ASP A 493 -6.69 1.21 4.66
CA ASP A 493 -7.63 0.40 5.44
C ASP A 493 -7.94 -0.94 4.78
N CYS A 494 -7.90 -2.02 5.57
CA CYS A 494 -8.46 -3.32 5.22
C CYS A 494 -8.47 -4.25 6.44
N ASN A 495 -9.63 -4.66 6.93
CA ASN A 495 -9.70 -5.82 7.82
C ASN A 495 -9.86 -7.10 7.01
N SER A 496 -8.75 -7.83 6.84
CA SER A 496 -8.70 -9.05 6.04
C SER A 496 -9.56 -10.19 6.59
N ARG A 497 -9.85 -10.21 7.88
CA ARG A 497 -10.76 -11.20 8.49
C ARG A 497 -12.20 -10.97 8.05
N TYR A 498 -12.64 -9.71 7.95
CA TYR A 498 -13.97 -9.39 7.43
C TYR A 498 -14.08 -9.81 5.96
N VAL A 499 -13.04 -9.57 5.16
CA VAL A 499 -12.98 -9.99 3.76
C VAL A 499 -12.94 -11.52 3.63
N HIS A 500 -12.24 -12.22 4.53
CA HIS A 500 -12.22 -13.68 4.57
C HIS A 500 -13.62 -14.24 4.90
N ALA A 501 -14.31 -13.63 5.86
CA ALA A 501 -15.67 -14.04 6.25
C ALA A 501 -16.72 -13.78 5.14
N ASP A 502 -16.63 -12.65 4.46
CA ASP A 502 -17.49 -12.27 3.33
C ASP A 502 -16.71 -11.30 2.42
N PRO A 503 -16.15 -11.77 1.30
CA PRO A 503 -15.32 -10.93 0.43
C PRO A 503 -16.05 -9.71 -0.15
N TYR A 504 -17.34 -9.84 -0.43
CA TYR A 504 -18.14 -8.74 -0.94
C TYR A 504 -18.40 -7.68 0.15
N LYS A 505 -18.95 -8.10 1.28
CA LYS A 505 -19.23 -7.20 2.41
C LYS A 505 -17.97 -6.64 3.03
N GLY A 506 -16.95 -7.48 3.28
CA GLY A 506 -15.70 -7.05 3.91
C GLY A 506 -14.95 -6.02 3.08
N CYS A 507 -14.99 -6.13 1.74
CA CYS A 507 -14.39 -5.11 0.88
C CYS A 507 -15.24 -3.82 0.82
N MET A 508 -16.57 -3.91 0.90
CA MET A 508 -17.42 -2.71 1.08
C MET A 508 -17.08 -2.00 2.41
N ILE A 509 -16.89 -2.76 3.49
CA ILE A 509 -16.48 -2.21 4.79
C ILE A 509 -15.14 -1.48 4.67
N ALA A 510 -14.13 -2.07 4.04
CA ALA A 510 -12.82 -1.45 3.87
C ALA A 510 -12.89 -0.08 3.16
N VAL A 511 -13.67 0.04 2.08
CA VAL A 511 -13.90 1.32 1.39
C VAL A 511 -14.66 2.31 2.28
N SER A 512 -15.65 1.82 3.02
CA SER A 512 -16.52 2.66 3.88
C SER A 512 -15.77 3.19 5.09
N GLU A 513 -14.91 2.36 5.68
CA GLU A 513 -14.04 2.72 6.81
C GLU A 513 -13.00 3.75 6.39
N ALA A 514 -12.33 3.53 5.25
CA ALA A 514 -11.43 4.53 4.68
C ALA A 514 -12.12 5.89 4.48
N ALA A 515 -13.34 5.89 3.95
CA ALA A 515 -14.12 7.12 3.79
C ALA A 515 -14.53 7.73 5.14
N ARG A 516 -14.92 6.91 6.14
CA ARG A 516 -15.27 7.34 7.49
C ARG A 516 -14.09 7.98 8.21
N ASN A 517 -12.88 7.42 8.08
CA ASN A 517 -11.63 7.96 8.63
C ASN A 517 -11.31 9.34 8.06
N ILE A 518 -11.48 9.52 6.74
CA ILE A 518 -11.34 10.83 6.09
C ILE A 518 -12.37 11.82 6.66
N VAL A 519 -13.65 11.40 6.77
CA VAL A 519 -14.74 12.26 7.28
C VAL A 519 -14.52 12.63 8.74
N CYS A 520 -14.17 11.68 9.61
CA CYS A 520 -13.89 11.94 11.03
C CYS A 520 -12.70 12.88 11.23
N SER A 521 -11.80 12.98 10.25
CA SER A 521 -10.69 13.95 10.23
C SER A 521 -11.09 15.33 9.67
N GLY A 522 -12.33 15.49 9.19
CA GLY A 522 -12.88 16.73 8.60
C GLY A 522 -12.67 16.86 7.10
N GLY A 523 -12.26 15.78 6.42
CA GLY A 523 -12.05 15.73 4.97
C GLY A 523 -13.28 15.28 4.18
N GLU A 524 -13.28 15.60 2.88
CA GLU A 524 -14.19 15.06 1.87
C GLU A 524 -13.44 13.99 1.06
N PRO A 525 -13.88 12.71 1.05
CA PRO A 525 -13.25 11.67 0.23
C PRO A 525 -13.22 12.02 -1.25
N LEU A 526 -12.07 11.82 -1.92
CA LEU A 526 -11.87 12.16 -3.33
C LEU A 526 -11.84 10.94 -4.25
N GLY A 527 -11.13 9.90 -3.84
CA GLY A 527 -10.94 8.71 -4.67
C GLY A 527 -10.08 7.65 -3.97
N VAL A 528 -10.09 6.48 -4.56
CA VAL A 528 -9.45 5.26 -4.05
C VAL A 528 -8.30 4.84 -4.95
N THR A 529 -7.19 4.45 -4.37
CA THR A 529 -6.19 3.56 -4.96
C THR A 529 -6.21 2.24 -4.18
N ASN A 530 -5.94 1.11 -4.83
CA ASN A 530 -6.03 -0.18 -4.16
C ASN A 530 -4.82 -1.07 -4.38
N CYS A 531 -4.53 -1.91 -3.40
CA CYS A 531 -3.55 -2.98 -3.53
C CYS A 531 -4.22 -4.32 -3.19
N LEU A 532 -4.41 -5.15 -4.21
CA LEU A 532 -5.24 -6.34 -4.15
C LEU A 532 -4.40 -7.59 -3.92
N ASN A 533 -4.24 -7.99 -2.64
CA ASN A 533 -3.39 -9.10 -2.25
C ASN A 533 -4.24 -10.37 -2.05
N PHE A 534 -4.00 -11.39 -2.86
CA PHE A 534 -4.70 -12.66 -2.87
C PHE A 534 -3.74 -13.84 -3.08
N GLY A 535 -4.17 -15.05 -2.75
CA GLY A 535 -3.43 -16.27 -3.03
C GLY A 535 -3.35 -16.60 -4.52
N ASN A 536 -3.15 -17.86 -4.85
CA ASN A 536 -2.98 -18.32 -6.23
C ASN A 536 -4.29 -18.20 -7.04
N PRO A 537 -4.33 -17.46 -8.16
CA PRO A 537 -5.56 -17.24 -8.94
C PRO A 537 -6.03 -18.48 -9.71
N TYR A 538 -5.24 -19.56 -9.73
CA TYR A 538 -5.66 -20.85 -10.29
C TYR A 538 -6.53 -21.66 -9.32
N ASP A 539 -6.54 -21.30 -8.01
CA ASP A 539 -7.48 -21.86 -7.05
C ASP A 539 -8.86 -21.20 -7.21
N PRO A 540 -9.91 -21.97 -7.54
CA PRO A 540 -11.25 -21.41 -7.73
C PRO A 540 -11.85 -20.76 -6.47
N GLU A 541 -11.44 -21.16 -5.27
CA GLU A 541 -11.91 -20.60 -3.99
C GLU A 541 -11.24 -19.23 -3.75
N VAL A 542 -9.93 -19.12 -4.00
CA VAL A 542 -9.19 -17.85 -3.95
C VAL A 542 -9.73 -16.88 -5.02
N TYR A 543 -9.99 -17.37 -6.23
CA TYR A 543 -10.51 -16.52 -7.28
C TYR A 543 -11.95 -16.05 -7.00
N TYR A 544 -12.76 -16.84 -6.27
CA TYR A 544 -14.06 -16.39 -5.74
C TYR A 544 -13.90 -15.19 -4.81
N GLN A 545 -12.94 -15.26 -3.87
CA GLN A 545 -12.67 -14.17 -2.95
C GLN A 545 -12.29 -12.89 -3.70
N PHE A 546 -11.41 -12.99 -4.69
CA PHE A 546 -11.02 -11.86 -5.55
C PHE A 546 -12.21 -11.23 -6.28
N VAL A 547 -13.01 -12.04 -6.96
CA VAL A 547 -14.17 -11.58 -7.76
C VAL A 547 -15.18 -10.85 -6.88
N HIS A 548 -15.50 -11.42 -5.71
CA HIS A 548 -16.50 -10.83 -4.82
C HIS A 548 -15.97 -9.58 -4.10
N ALA A 549 -14.69 -9.53 -3.75
CA ALA A 549 -14.05 -8.33 -3.23
C ALA A 549 -14.10 -7.16 -4.24
N ILE A 550 -13.78 -7.42 -5.52
CA ILE A 550 -13.89 -6.40 -6.59
C ILE A 550 -15.32 -5.88 -6.74
N ARG A 551 -16.34 -6.76 -6.67
CA ARG A 551 -17.74 -6.36 -6.74
C ARG A 551 -18.12 -5.46 -5.57
N GLY A 552 -17.78 -5.87 -4.33
CA GLY A 552 -18.03 -5.07 -3.14
C GLY A 552 -17.36 -3.70 -3.19
N MET A 553 -16.08 -3.66 -3.63
CA MET A 553 -15.36 -2.41 -3.84
C MET A 553 -16.06 -1.51 -4.86
N GLY A 554 -16.48 -2.07 -5.99
CA GLY A 554 -17.12 -1.32 -7.06
C GLY A 554 -18.45 -0.69 -6.61
N ASP A 555 -19.27 -1.44 -5.86
CA ASP A 555 -20.54 -0.96 -5.34
C ASP A 555 -20.34 0.15 -4.29
N ALA A 556 -19.38 -0.03 -3.35
CA ALA A 556 -19.05 0.97 -2.35
C ALA A 556 -18.46 2.24 -2.98
N CYS A 557 -17.47 2.12 -3.87
CA CYS A 557 -16.88 3.28 -4.56
C CYS A 557 -17.93 4.05 -5.38
N THR A 558 -18.88 3.35 -6.00
CA THR A 558 -19.99 3.98 -6.71
C THR A 558 -20.90 4.73 -5.74
N ARG A 559 -21.26 4.10 -4.60
CA ARG A 559 -22.16 4.67 -3.61
C ARG A 559 -21.59 5.92 -2.93
N PHE A 560 -20.28 5.91 -2.62
CA PHE A 560 -19.58 7.06 -2.02
C PHE A 560 -19.10 8.09 -3.03
N ASN A 561 -19.23 7.83 -4.34
CA ASN A 561 -18.67 8.66 -5.42
C ASN A 561 -17.15 8.87 -5.27
N THR A 562 -16.44 7.80 -4.87
CA THR A 562 -14.98 7.74 -4.72
C THR A 562 -14.39 6.80 -5.77
N PRO A 563 -14.25 7.25 -7.04
CA PRO A 563 -13.79 6.38 -8.11
C PRO A 563 -12.39 5.85 -7.84
N VAL A 564 -12.10 4.67 -8.41
CA VAL A 564 -10.78 4.04 -8.32
C VAL A 564 -9.83 4.70 -9.31
N THR A 565 -8.71 5.20 -8.82
CA THR A 565 -7.71 5.93 -9.62
C THR A 565 -6.68 5.01 -10.26
N GLY A 566 -6.49 3.83 -9.69
CA GLY A 566 -5.45 2.87 -10.04
C GLY A 566 -5.08 2.00 -8.84
N GLY A 567 -4.00 1.28 -8.96
CA GLY A 567 -3.48 0.37 -7.95
C GLY A 567 -2.80 -0.82 -8.60
N ASN A 568 -2.53 -1.87 -7.82
CA ASN A 568 -1.99 -3.10 -8.36
C ASN A 568 -2.70 -4.36 -7.83
N VAL A 569 -2.44 -5.49 -8.49
CA VAL A 569 -2.85 -6.83 -8.04
C VAL A 569 -1.61 -7.64 -7.72
N SER A 570 -1.57 -8.16 -6.51
CA SER A 570 -0.58 -9.11 -6.03
C SER A 570 -1.24 -10.45 -5.78
N PHE A 571 -1.08 -11.38 -6.70
CA PHE A 571 -1.48 -12.77 -6.56
C PHE A 571 -0.33 -13.63 -6.01
N TYR A 572 -0.59 -14.91 -5.81
CA TYR A 572 0.37 -15.91 -5.33
C TYR A 572 0.88 -15.66 -3.90
N ASN A 573 0.15 -14.85 -3.10
CA ASN A 573 0.47 -14.67 -1.70
C ASN A 573 0.01 -15.89 -0.91
N GLN A 574 0.90 -16.84 -0.73
CA GLN A 574 0.64 -18.07 0.01
C GLN A 574 1.93 -18.67 0.58
N ASN A 575 1.78 -19.52 1.55
CA ASN A 575 2.83 -20.29 2.18
C ASN A 575 2.45 -21.78 2.16
N PRO A 576 3.30 -22.71 2.69
CA PRO A 576 2.98 -24.13 2.70
C PRO A 576 1.66 -24.50 3.42
N ASP A 577 1.18 -23.67 4.34
CA ASP A 577 -0.06 -23.88 5.08
C ASP A 577 -1.31 -23.41 4.31
N GLY A 578 -1.16 -22.64 3.23
CA GLY A 578 -2.24 -22.16 2.39
C GLY A 578 -2.11 -20.69 1.98
N ALA A 579 -3.17 -20.18 1.37
CA ALA A 579 -3.27 -18.79 0.96
C ALA A 579 -3.35 -17.85 2.17
N VAL A 580 -2.80 -16.64 2.03
CA VAL A 580 -3.06 -15.56 2.98
C VAL A 580 -4.55 -15.19 2.97
N TYR A 581 -5.03 -14.53 4.02
CA TYR A 581 -6.37 -13.95 3.97
C TYR A 581 -6.48 -12.95 2.82
N PRO A 582 -7.63 -12.89 2.12
CA PRO A 582 -7.86 -11.91 1.06
C PRO A 582 -7.73 -10.50 1.62
N THR A 583 -6.78 -9.73 1.09
CA THR A 583 -6.41 -8.41 1.64
C THR A 583 -6.44 -7.35 0.54
N PRO A 584 -7.63 -6.92 0.11
CA PRO A 584 -7.81 -5.80 -0.82
C PRO A 584 -7.61 -4.47 -0.08
N THR A 585 -6.38 -4.07 0.12
CA THR A 585 -6.03 -2.82 0.82
C THR A 585 -6.53 -1.62 0.04
N ILE A 586 -7.24 -0.73 0.72
CA ILE A 586 -7.76 0.53 0.22
C ILE A 586 -6.82 1.66 0.65
N GLY A 587 -6.26 2.40 -0.29
CA GLY A 587 -5.67 3.70 -0.02
C GLY A 587 -6.67 4.79 -0.42
N MET A 588 -6.99 5.70 0.47
CA MET A 588 -7.93 6.79 0.18
C MET A 588 -7.31 8.15 0.48
N VAL A 589 -7.60 9.10 -0.39
CA VAL A 589 -7.23 10.50 -0.19
C VAL A 589 -8.51 11.35 -0.18
N GLY A 590 -8.57 12.30 0.76
CA GLY A 590 -9.63 13.28 0.89
C GLY A 590 -9.06 14.70 0.97
N LEU A 591 -9.93 15.68 0.82
CA LEU A 591 -9.61 17.10 0.84
C LEU A 591 -10.28 17.82 2.01
N LEU A 592 -9.48 18.52 2.81
CA LEU A 592 -9.95 19.54 3.72
C LEU A 592 -9.83 20.91 3.03
N ALA A 593 -10.94 21.60 2.89
CA ALA A 593 -10.95 22.98 2.33
C ALA A 593 -10.22 24.00 3.22
N ASP A 594 -10.17 23.71 4.52
CA ASP A 594 -9.52 24.55 5.53
C ASP A 594 -8.87 23.70 6.62
N VAL A 595 -7.55 23.73 6.70
CA VAL A 595 -6.75 22.95 7.66
C VAL A 595 -7.10 23.32 9.12
N ASP A 596 -7.54 24.54 9.38
CA ASP A 596 -7.94 24.97 10.73
C ASP A 596 -9.23 24.29 11.21
N ARG A 597 -9.97 23.64 10.30
CA ARG A 597 -11.20 22.88 10.58
C ARG A 597 -10.95 21.37 10.68
N ARG A 598 -9.70 20.95 10.73
CA ARG A 598 -9.40 19.52 10.96
C ARG A 598 -10.00 19.07 12.29
N MET A 599 -10.55 17.87 12.29
CA MET A 599 -11.06 17.23 13.50
C MET A 599 -10.02 16.23 14.04
N THR A 600 -10.02 16.02 15.34
CA THR A 600 -9.15 15.05 16.01
C THR A 600 -9.99 14.15 16.92
N LEU A 601 -9.44 13.00 17.27
CA LEU A 601 -10.16 11.99 18.05
C LEU A 601 -10.16 12.27 19.57
N ASP A 602 -9.26 13.10 20.08
CA ASP A 602 -8.99 13.26 21.49
C ASP A 602 -10.09 14.05 22.26
N PHE A 603 -10.47 13.58 23.44
CA PHE A 603 -11.35 14.30 24.35
C PHE A 603 -10.78 15.66 24.71
N ARG A 604 -11.63 16.71 24.80
CA ARG A 604 -11.15 18.08 24.96
C ARG A 604 -11.14 18.58 26.40
N SER A 605 -12.19 18.27 27.17
CA SER A 605 -12.35 18.79 28.52
C SER A 605 -13.18 17.84 29.36
N GLU A 606 -12.89 17.78 30.65
CA GLU A 606 -13.74 17.15 31.65
C GLU A 606 -15.15 17.72 31.59
N GLY A 607 -16.17 16.86 31.74
CA GLY A 607 -17.59 17.21 31.70
C GLY A 607 -18.19 17.23 30.30
N ASN A 608 -17.38 17.17 29.21
CA ASN A 608 -17.92 17.03 27.86
C ASN A 608 -18.82 15.79 27.78
N VAL A 609 -19.90 15.89 27.04
CA VAL A 609 -20.85 14.78 26.82
C VAL A 609 -20.33 13.89 25.71
N ILE A 610 -20.30 12.58 25.96
CA ILE A 610 -19.91 11.57 24.98
C ILE A 610 -21.16 10.98 24.32
N CYS A 611 -21.20 11.02 23.02
CA CYS A 611 -22.30 10.52 22.20
C CYS A 611 -21.78 9.45 21.24
N LEU A 612 -22.52 8.35 21.12
CA LEU A 612 -22.37 7.36 20.05
C LEU A 612 -23.37 7.72 18.95
N ILE A 613 -22.90 7.96 17.74
CA ILE A 613 -23.72 8.10 16.54
C ILE A 613 -23.65 6.76 15.79
N GLY A 614 -24.78 6.25 15.34
CA GLY A 614 -24.93 4.94 14.72
C GLY A 614 -25.71 3.94 15.56
N GLU A 615 -26.00 2.79 14.99
CA GLU A 615 -26.82 1.76 15.62
C GLU A 615 -26.02 0.90 16.60
N MET A 616 -26.65 0.50 17.71
CA MET A 616 -26.11 -0.49 18.63
C MET A 616 -26.70 -1.86 18.30
N THR A 617 -25.84 -2.87 18.11
CA THR A 617 -26.25 -4.21 17.69
C THR A 617 -25.71 -5.27 18.64
N ASP A 618 -26.31 -6.48 18.65
CA ASP A 618 -25.82 -7.67 19.37
C ASP A 618 -24.65 -8.37 18.65
N ASP A 619 -24.05 -7.73 17.67
CA ASP A 619 -23.06 -8.33 16.78
C ASP A 619 -21.66 -8.34 17.40
N ILE A 620 -21.06 -9.54 17.42
CA ILE A 620 -19.66 -9.78 17.79
C ILE A 620 -18.89 -10.47 16.65
N GLY A 621 -19.52 -10.63 15.49
CA GLY A 621 -18.97 -11.37 14.35
C GLY A 621 -17.61 -10.84 13.89
N SER A 622 -16.68 -11.73 13.62
CA SER A 622 -15.32 -11.47 13.13
C SER A 622 -14.49 -10.45 13.92
N SER A 623 -14.96 -10.04 15.12
CA SER A 623 -14.24 -9.10 15.97
C SER A 623 -12.94 -9.69 16.55
N GLU A 624 -11.99 -8.83 16.92
CA GLU A 624 -10.78 -9.21 17.66
C GLU A 624 -11.13 -9.92 18.98
N TYR A 625 -12.19 -9.44 19.66
CA TYR A 625 -12.73 -10.10 20.84
C TYR A 625 -13.15 -11.54 20.57
N LEU A 626 -13.99 -11.76 19.56
CA LEU A 626 -14.50 -13.10 19.25
C LEU A 626 -13.39 -14.03 18.77
N HIS A 627 -12.56 -13.55 17.84
CA HIS A 627 -11.52 -14.36 17.22
C HIS A 627 -10.37 -14.67 18.19
N LYS A 628 -9.76 -13.63 18.78
CA LYS A 628 -8.53 -13.79 19.59
C LYS A 628 -8.79 -14.20 21.03
N LEU A 629 -9.88 -13.73 21.65
CA LEU A 629 -10.12 -13.99 23.06
C LEU A 629 -11.12 -15.12 23.31
N CYS A 630 -12.12 -15.30 22.43
CA CYS A 630 -13.07 -16.41 22.51
C CYS A 630 -12.66 -17.63 21.69
N GLY A 631 -11.66 -17.52 20.80
CA GLY A 631 -11.13 -18.62 19.99
C GLY A 631 -12.06 -19.09 18.87
N VAL A 632 -12.96 -18.24 18.40
CA VAL A 632 -13.88 -18.55 17.29
C VAL A 632 -13.23 -18.16 15.97
N GLU A 633 -12.86 -19.16 15.18
CA GLU A 633 -12.15 -18.96 13.91
C GLU A 633 -13.08 -18.50 12.78
N TYR A 634 -14.30 -19.03 12.73
CA TYR A 634 -15.26 -18.75 11.65
C TYR A 634 -16.53 -18.11 12.21
N SER A 635 -16.84 -16.92 11.75
CA SER A 635 -18.06 -16.18 12.06
C SER A 635 -18.37 -15.20 10.94
N PRO A 636 -19.63 -14.71 10.80
CA PRO A 636 -19.98 -13.72 9.79
C PRO A 636 -19.15 -12.45 9.90
N ALA A 637 -18.93 -11.75 8.76
CA ALA A 637 -18.43 -10.39 8.78
C ALA A 637 -19.39 -9.48 9.57
N PRO A 638 -18.89 -8.40 10.22
CA PRO A 638 -19.70 -7.53 11.05
C PRO A 638 -20.96 -7.00 10.36
N HIS A 639 -21.96 -6.63 11.17
CA HIS A 639 -23.14 -5.96 10.64
C HIS A 639 -22.76 -4.68 9.91
N PHE A 640 -23.28 -4.51 8.70
CA PHE A 640 -23.01 -3.36 7.86
C PHE A 640 -24.16 -3.07 6.91
N ASP A 641 -24.57 -1.81 6.83
CA ASP A 641 -25.52 -1.25 5.87
C ASP A 641 -24.91 0.00 5.22
N ILE A 642 -24.67 -0.07 3.91
CA ILE A 642 -23.97 1.00 3.16
C ILE A 642 -24.79 2.30 3.12
N ASP A 643 -26.11 2.24 3.14
CA ASP A 643 -26.97 3.43 3.14
C ASP A 643 -26.99 4.10 4.50
N ALA A 644 -27.00 3.33 5.60
CA ALA A 644 -26.82 3.83 6.95
C ALA A 644 -25.45 4.49 7.12
N GLU A 645 -24.40 3.83 6.61
CA GLU A 645 -23.03 4.36 6.61
C GLU A 645 -22.94 5.71 5.89
N LEU A 646 -23.50 5.84 4.69
CA LEU A 646 -23.47 7.10 3.94
C LEU A 646 -24.25 8.22 4.67
N ARG A 647 -25.41 7.90 5.28
CA ARG A 647 -26.15 8.88 6.07
C ARG A 647 -25.35 9.37 7.27
N LEU A 648 -24.69 8.44 7.97
CA LEU A 648 -23.82 8.74 9.12
C LEU A 648 -22.65 9.64 8.70
N GLN A 649 -21.91 9.28 7.65
CA GLN A 649 -20.75 10.05 7.18
C GLN A 649 -21.17 11.47 6.76
N ASN A 650 -22.28 11.62 6.04
CA ASN A 650 -22.82 12.94 5.68
C ASN A 650 -23.21 13.78 6.90
N ALA A 651 -23.79 13.14 7.93
CA ALA A 651 -24.16 13.82 9.16
C ALA A 651 -22.93 14.26 9.96
N VAL A 652 -21.94 13.40 10.14
CA VAL A 652 -20.67 13.70 10.83
C VAL A 652 -19.92 14.82 10.13
N SER A 653 -19.79 14.76 8.81
CA SER A 653 -19.17 15.82 8.00
C SER A 653 -19.83 17.18 8.23
N ALA A 654 -21.18 17.22 8.22
CA ALA A 654 -21.93 18.47 8.46
C ALA A 654 -21.76 18.99 9.90
N LEU A 655 -21.72 18.10 10.90
CA LEU A 655 -21.48 18.46 12.31
C LEU A 655 -20.08 19.07 12.50
N ILE A 656 -19.06 18.50 11.86
CA ILE A 656 -17.69 19.04 11.87
C ILE A 656 -17.63 20.39 11.19
N ALA A 657 -18.20 20.51 9.99
CA ALA A 657 -18.23 21.76 9.22
C ALA A 657 -18.97 22.88 9.98
N GLY A 658 -20.02 22.53 10.73
CA GLY A 658 -20.78 23.44 11.57
C GLY A 658 -20.12 23.78 12.90
N GLY A 659 -19.04 23.09 13.31
CA GLY A 659 -18.39 23.24 14.61
C GLY A 659 -19.29 22.81 15.80
N ALA A 660 -20.19 21.84 15.54
CA ALA A 660 -21.17 21.37 16.52
C ALA A 660 -20.58 20.31 17.49
N ILE A 661 -19.49 19.62 17.07
CA ILE A 661 -18.79 18.61 17.85
C ILE A 661 -17.36 19.02 18.14
N LEU A 662 -16.76 18.45 19.19
CA LEU A 662 -15.43 18.80 19.70
C LEU A 662 -14.37 17.75 19.32
N SER A 663 -14.77 16.51 19.17
CA SER A 663 -13.94 15.38 18.71
C SER A 663 -14.79 14.40 17.94
N ALA A 664 -14.17 13.62 17.08
CA ALA A 664 -14.78 12.50 16.36
C ALA A 664 -13.78 11.37 16.24
N HIS A 665 -14.24 10.14 16.48
CA HIS A 665 -13.45 8.91 16.31
C HIS A 665 -14.36 7.77 15.88
N ASP A 666 -13.99 7.04 14.84
CA ASP A 666 -14.78 5.91 14.37
C ASP A 666 -14.71 4.72 15.35
N VAL A 667 -15.67 3.82 15.27
CA VAL A 667 -15.64 2.57 16.04
C VAL A 667 -15.27 1.43 15.09
N SER A 668 -14.05 0.92 15.26
CA SER A 668 -13.44 -0.13 14.45
C SER A 668 -12.92 -1.29 15.32
N GLU A 669 -11.72 -1.79 15.08
CA GLU A 669 -11.16 -2.94 15.81
C GLU A 669 -11.10 -2.72 17.32
N GLY A 670 -11.55 -3.73 18.06
CA GLY A 670 -11.65 -3.69 19.52
C GLY A 670 -12.92 -3.00 20.04
N GLY A 671 -13.73 -2.44 19.14
CA GLY A 671 -15.04 -1.87 19.44
C GLY A 671 -15.03 -0.61 20.29
N LEU A 672 -16.18 -0.29 20.89
CA LEU A 672 -16.40 0.98 21.59
C LEU A 672 -15.40 1.25 22.72
N PHE A 673 -15.01 0.22 23.49
CA PHE A 673 -14.06 0.41 24.58
C PHE A 673 -12.71 0.94 24.10
N VAL A 674 -12.17 0.36 23.03
CA VAL A 674 -10.89 0.79 22.44
C VAL A 674 -11.00 2.20 21.89
N THR A 675 -12.05 2.52 21.12
CA THR A 675 -12.32 3.87 20.61
C THR A 675 -12.35 4.93 21.72
N LEU A 676 -13.04 4.65 22.84
CA LEU A 676 -13.08 5.56 23.99
C LEU A 676 -11.71 5.73 24.65
N LEU A 677 -10.96 4.63 24.74
CA LEU A 677 -9.63 4.65 25.35
C LEU A 677 -8.64 5.44 24.50
N GLU A 678 -8.66 5.26 23.18
CA GLU A 678 -7.83 6.02 22.24
C GLU A 678 -8.15 7.50 22.26
N SER A 679 -9.43 7.87 22.39
CA SER A 679 -9.84 9.27 22.59
C SER A 679 -9.38 9.85 23.95
N ALA A 680 -9.25 9.02 24.97
CA ALA A 680 -8.86 9.40 26.31
C ALA A 680 -7.34 9.64 26.47
N MET A 681 -6.52 8.77 25.86
CA MET A 681 -5.07 8.71 26.09
C MET A 681 -4.27 9.97 25.70
N PRO A 682 -4.57 10.72 24.62
CA PRO A 682 -3.74 11.84 24.20
C PRO A 682 -3.67 12.99 25.21
N ARG A 683 -4.74 13.20 25.99
CA ARG A 683 -4.83 14.27 27.00
C ARG A 683 -4.94 13.78 28.44
N ASP A 684 -4.81 12.48 28.66
CA ASP A 684 -5.00 11.87 29.99
C ASP A 684 -6.38 12.20 30.60
N LEU A 685 -7.42 12.27 29.74
CA LEU A 685 -8.81 12.50 30.12
C LEU A 685 -9.57 11.18 30.07
N GLY A 686 -10.16 10.75 31.19
CA GLY A 686 -10.92 9.52 31.28
C GLY A 686 -12.38 9.67 30.79
N PHE A 687 -13.17 8.67 31.12
CA PHE A 687 -14.60 8.64 30.79
C PHE A 687 -15.44 7.91 31.85
N ASP A 688 -16.68 8.30 32.01
CA ASP A 688 -17.75 7.55 32.68
C ASP A 688 -18.79 7.21 31.61
N VAL A 689 -18.79 5.97 31.16
CA VAL A 689 -19.70 5.48 30.11
C VAL A 689 -20.46 4.28 30.60
N ARG A 690 -21.76 4.24 30.29
CA ARG A 690 -22.66 3.18 30.69
C ARG A 690 -23.43 2.67 29.49
N MET A 691 -23.59 1.35 29.43
CA MET A 691 -24.49 0.73 28.49
C MET A 691 -25.93 1.20 28.79
N PRO A 692 -26.68 1.70 27.80
CA PRO A 692 -28.07 2.10 27.98
C PRO A 692 -28.97 0.93 28.38
N ASP A 693 -30.03 1.22 29.20
CA ASP A 693 -31.03 0.22 29.51
C ASP A 693 -31.70 -0.31 28.24
N GLY A 694 -31.86 -1.64 28.16
CA GLY A 694 -32.40 -2.30 26.98
C GLY A 694 -31.46 -2.32 25.79
N GLY A 695 -30.16 -2.03 25.99
CA GLY A 695 -29.12 -2.13 25.00
C GLY A 695 -28.80 -3.59 24.58
N PRO A 696 -27.85 -3.77 23.68
CA PRO A 696 -27.45 -5.09 23.22
C PRO A 696 -26.75 -5.90 24.32
N ARG A 697 -26.32 -7.12 24.01
CA ARG A 697 -25.50 -7.92 24.93
C ARG A 697 -24.23 -7.14 25.29
N LYS A 698 -23.78 -7.24 26.56
CA LYS A 698 -22.73 -6.36 27.11
C LYS A 698 -21.40 -6.43 26.33
N ASP A 699 -20.97 -7.63 25.96
CA ASP A 699 -19.73 -7.82 25.21
C ASP A 699 -19.84 -7.26 23.78
N ALA A 700 -21.00 -7.33 23.13
CA ALA A 700 -21.23 -6.69 21.84
C ALA A 700 -21.20 -5.17 21.93
N PHE A 701 -21.79 -4.59 22.99
CA PHE A 701 -21.75 -3.14 23.21
C PHE A 701 -20.32 -2.61 23.35
N TRP A 702 -19.49 -3.30 24.16
CA TRP A 702 -18.15 -2.84 24.49
C TRP A 702 -17.08 -3.25 23.49
N PHE A 703 -17.17 -4.46 22.94
CA PHE A 703 -16.10 -5.08 22.14
C PHE A 703 -16.54 -5.55 20.74
N GLY A 704 -17.82 -5.37 20.41
CA GLY A 704 -18.33 -5.66 19.07
C GLY A 704 -17.85 -4.61 18.06
N GLU A 705 -17.59 -5.05 16.83
CA GLU A 705 -17.02 -4.27 15.75
C GLU A 705 -18.04 -4.02 14.62
N SER A 706 -19.35 -3.98 14.96
CA SER A 706 -20.37 -3.59 14.00
C SER A 706 -20.08 -2.19 13.44
N GLN A 707 -20.28 -2.02 12.16
CA GLN A 707 -19.86 -0.86 11.41
C GLN A 707 -20.83 0.33 11.55
N SER A 708 -20.53 1.44 10.89
CA SER A 708 -21.38 2.65 10.84
C SER A 708 -21.60 3.27 12.22
N ARG A 709 -20.54 3.39 13.03
CA ARG A 709 -20.57 4.00 14.36
C ARG A 709 -19.41 4.97 14.54
N VAL A 710 -19.71 6.13 15.16
CA VAL A 710 -18.72 7.16 15.47
C VAL A 710 -18.96 7.68 16.90
N VAL A 711 -17.90 7.78 17.69
CA VAL A 711 -17.91 8.46 18.99
C VAL A 711 -17.60 9.93 18.77
N VAL A 712 -18.48 10.80 19.24
CA VAL A 712 -18.26 12.25 19.21
C VAL A 712 -18.42 12.84 20.60
N THR A 713 -17.80 14.00 20.83
CA THR A 713 -18.06 14.78 22.06
C THR A 713 -18.69 16.12 21.74
N VAL A 714 -19.61 16.54 22.62
CA VAL A 714 -20.20 17.88 22.60
C VAL A 714 -19.96 18.57 23.95
N ARG A 715 -20.09 19.88 23.99
CA ARG A 715 -19.73 20.67 25.15
C ARG A 715 -20.53 20.32 26.41
N ASP A 716 -21.85 20.24 26.28
CA ASP A 716 -22.83 20.11 27.38
C ASP A 716 -24.15 19.53 26.86
N GLU A 717 -25.18 19.51 27.72
CA GLU A 717 -26.55 19.05 27.40
C GLU A 717 -27.22 19.89 26.32
N ALA A 718 -26.93 21.17 26.24
CA ALA A 718 -27.49 22.03 25.20
C ALA A 718 -26.90 21.66 23.83
N GLY A 719 -25.58 21.37 23.80
CA GLY A 719 -24.91 20.81 22.63
C GLY A 719 -25.45 19.44 22.20
N TYR A 720 -25.74 18.56 23.19
CA TYR A 720 -26.38 17.27 22.91
C TYR A 720 -27.81 17.43 22.36
N ALA A 721 -28.62 18.33 22.90
CA ALA A 721 -29.97 18.57 22.39
C ALA A 721 -29.94 19.10 20.94
N ALA A 722 -28.99 19.99 20.62
CA ALA A 722 -28.83 20.51 19.26
C ALA A 722 -28.32 19.41 18.28
N LEU A 723 -27.37 18.57 18.72
CA LEU A 723 -26.92 17.40 17.98
C LEU A 723 -28.09 16.46 17.69
N GLY A 724 -28.90 16.15 18.70
CA GLY A 724 -30.04 15.25 18.58
C GLY A 724 -31.04 15.74 17.55
N GLN A 725 -31.45 17.01 17.66
CA GLN A 725 -32.39 17.60 16.69
C GLN A 725 -31.85 17.50 15.25
N PHE A 726 -30.54 17.73 15.04
CA PHE A 726 -29.91 17.63 13.72
C PHE A 726 -29.91 16.19 13.19
N LEU A 727 -29.62 15.21 14.05
CA LEU A 727 -29.54 13.79 13.66
C LEU A 727 -30.91 13.17 13.41
N ASP A 728 -31.94 13.59 14.21
CA ASP A 728 -33.34 13.20 13.99
C ASP A 728 -33.82 13.64 12.60
N ASP A 729 -33.48 14.86 12.16
CA ASP A 729 -33.81 15.38 10.82
C ASP A 729 -33.14 14.61 9.69
N LYS A 730 -32.09 13.85 10.00
CA LYS A 730 -31.29 13.04 9.05
C LYS A 730 -31.56 11.53 9.12
N ASP A 731 -32.44 11.11 10.02
CA ASP A 731 -32.70 9.68 10.26
C ASP A 731 -31.40 8.89 10.59
N VAL A 732 -30.56 9.47 11.47
CA VAL A 732 -29.33 8.87 11.96
C VAL A 732 -29.46 8.56 13.44
N PRO A 733 -29.37 7.28 13.85
CA PRO A 733 -29.43 6.91 15.28
C PRO A 733 -28.28 7.55 16.07
N TYR A 734 -28.59 7.95 17.31
CA TYR A 734 -27.58 8.48 18.23
C TYR A 734 -28.00 8.22 19.69
N ARG A 735 -26.99 8.20 20.56
CA ARG A 735 -27.22 8.04 22.00
C ARG A 735 -26.15 8.77 22.82
N MET A 736 -26.58 9.50 23.87
CA MET A 736 -25.66 9.87 24.92
C MET A 736 -25.27 8.62 25.71
N ILE A 737 -23.98 8.31 25.80
CA ILE A 737 -23.48 7.14 26.50
C ILE A 737 -22.69 7.48 27.76
N GLY A 738 -22.28 8.75 27.94
CA GLY A 738 -21.52 9.14 29.11
C GLY A 738 -20.91 10.53 29.06
N ARG A 739 -19.84 10.70 29.85
CA ARG A 739 -19.12 11.97 29.98
C ARG A 739 -17.63 11.74 30.11
N VAL A 740 -16.88 12.74 29.67
CA VAL A 740 -15.46 12.85 29.92
C VAL A 740 -15.19 13.15 31.40
N THR A 741 -14.28 12.38 32.01
CA THR A 741 -13.80 12.59 33.39
C THR A 741 -12.39 13.19 33.41
N GLY A 742 -11.84 13.46 34.58
CA GLY A 742 -10.44 13.90 34.73
C GLY A 742 -9.44 12.88 34.18
N SER A 743 -9.26 11.73 34.86
CA SER A 743 -8.38 10.67 34.38
C SER A 743 -8.88 9.26 34.70
N GLN A 744 -10.07 9.16 35.31
CA GLN A 744 -10.67 7.88 35.68
C GLN A 744 -11.42 7.25 34.52
N VAL A 745 -11.29 5.92 34.38
CA VAL A 745 -12.05 5.08 33.46
C VAL A 745 -13.13 4.38 34.27
N LEU A 746 -14.38 4.79 34.06
CA LEU A 746 -15.56 4.23 34.69
C LEU A 746 -16.42 3.54 33.62
N VAL A 747 -16.66 2.24 33.81
CA VAL A 747 -17.41 1.38 32.90
C VAL A 747 -18.61 0.79 33.65
N ASP A 748 -19.83 1.08 33.22
CA ASP A 748 -21.08 0.65 33.86
C ASP A 748 -21.09 0.94 35.37
N GLY A 749 -20.50 2.09 35.77
CA GLY A 749 -20.42 2.52 37.17
C GLY A 749 -19.31 1.84 37.98
N THR A 750 -18.49 0.97 37.36
CA THR A 750 -17.33 0.32 37.98
C THR A 750 -16.05 1.06 37.65
N ASP A 751 -15.24 1.32 38.65
CA ASP A 751 -13.93 1.97 38.49
C ASP A 751 -12.89 0.97 37.93
N TRP A 752 -12.42 1.22 36.69
CA TRP A 752 -11.38 0.43 36.02
C TRP A 752 -9.98 1.06 36.15
N GLY A 753 -9.83 2.09 36.96
CA GLY A 753 -8.57 2.77 37.23
C GLY A 753 -8.35 4.00 36.35
N HIS A 754 -7.08 4.38 36.20
CA HIS A 754 -6.70 5.60 35.50
C HIS A 754 -6.24 5.34 34.05
N VAL A 755 -6.46 6.30 33.17
CA VAL A 755 -6.02 6.27 31.75
C VAL A 755 -4.53 5.94 31.63
N ALA A 756 -3.67 6.47 32.49
CA ALA A 756 -2.24 6.21 32.46
C ALA A 756 -1.87 4.71 32.54
N GLY A 757 -2.63 3.93 33.34
CA GLY A 757 -2.42 2.47 33.43
C GLY A 757 -2.82 1.74 32.14
N TRP A 758 -3.93 2.15 31.54
CA TRP A 758 -4.39 1.63 30.25
C TRP A 758 -3.43 2.02 29.13
N LYS A 759 -2.99 3.28 29.11
CA LYS A 759 -2.01 3.80 28.14
C LYS A 759 -0.69 3.03 28.20
N HIS A 760 -0.19 2.75 29.41
CA HIS A 760 1.02 1.96 29.56
C HIS A 760 0.87 0.57 28.94
N ARG A 761 -0.21 -0.12 29.22
CA ARG A 761 -0.52 -1.45 28.66
C ARG A 761 -0.62 -1.40 27.13
N TYR A 762 -1.32 -0.40 26.59
CA TYR A 762 -1.49 -0.17 25.16
C TYR A 762 -0.16 0.12 24.46
N ASP A 763 0.67 1.02 25.03
CA ASP A 763 1.91 1.50 24.41
C ASP A 763 3.05 0.46 24.44
N THR A 764 3.06 -0.50 25.39
CA THR A 764 4.21 -1.40 25.60
C THR A 764 4.01 -2.82 25.11
N ALA A 765 2.81 -3.17 24.60
CA ALA A 765 2.48 -4.55 24.25
C ALA A 765 3.38 -5.12 23.14
N ILE A 766 3.56 -4.40 22.03
CA ILE A 766 4.41 -4.86 20.92
C ILE A 766 5.88 -4.96 21.36
N GLU A 767 6.40 -3.96 22.06
CA GLU A 767 7.77 -3.95 22.59
C GLU A 767 8.01 -5.15 23.53
N GLY A 768 7.02 -5.48 24.38
CA GLY A 768 7.08 -6.62 25.28
C GLY A 768 7.23 -7.96 24.54
N HIS A 769 6.51 -8.15 23.43
CA HIS A 769 6.67 -9.33 22.58
C HIS A 769 8.07 -9.42 21.94
N LEU A 770 8.61 -8.30 21.46
CA LEU A 770 9.91 -8.27 20.80
C LEU A 770 11.09 -8.48 21.77
N GLN A 771 10.96 -8.08 23.05
CA GLN A 771 12.00 -8.23 24.06
C GLN A 771 12.03 -9.62 24.68
N SER A 772 10.88 -10.30 24.83
CA SER A 772 10.80 -11.61 25.46
C SER A 772 11.60 -12.68 24.72
N CYS A 773 11.75 -12.57 23.40
CA CYS A 773 12.53 -13.51 22.59
C CYS A 773 14.03 -13.20 22.49
N GLN A 774 14.48 -12.03 22.95
CA GLN A 774 15.93 -11.72 23.02
C GLN A 774 16.56 -12.27 24.31
N SER A 775 15.75 -12.72 25.26
CA SER A 775 16.18 -13.21 26.56
C SER A 775 16.19 -14.74 26.67
N GLU A 776 15.73 -15.48 25.67
CA GLU A 776 15.84 -16.92 25.50
C GLU A 776 16.97 -17.28 24.50
#